data_7babd30aa2eb018af6db1eb2dd1efc5e
#
_entry.id   7babd30aa2eb018af6db1eb2dd1efc5e
#
_cell.length_a   1.000
_cell.length_b   1.000
_cell.length_c   1.000
_cell.angle_alpha   90.00
_cell.angle_beta   90.00
_cell.angle_gamma   90.00
#
_symmetry.space_group_name_H-M   'P 1'
#
loop_
_entity.id
_entity.type
_entity.pdbx_description
1 polymer ?
#
loop_
_entity_poly.entity_id
_entity_poly.type
_entity_poly.pdbx_seq_one_letter_code
_entity_poly.pdbx_strand_id
1 'polypeptide(L)'
;LWLIIRAFLGVLLPFGTLIFECVERPSASELLDPIPTPFHILLIALVPITNALGLWYLERSAQPLPRWFAWMLSASLGISGAYAVAYAPITPLAVFGILFYGVGLIPLAPLIAWIFGLRLRSACRKRARANSVIGPRHTWTAAAGSLLILAALALPEFFTLRALREAIDAEEPADRRTAIRWLRKWGTEETVLRACYGTRRQMWDNALDPFENRKARPFTVTAEAARSVYFQVTGRAFNEVRPPLGSLRGVGRQIFEDFEWDPSVGGEAVAGHVSGLSLQSSRLDVTSNADDGWGYTEWILEFRNDHESRQREARAEIQLPPGGVVSRLTLWVYGEEREAAFAGRGEVRAAYQEVAVAQRRDPVLVTTSGPDRVLMQCFPVPPKGGTMKVRLGITAPLTPLGAQEVAFVWPRIVERNFAFAETLKHLVWLESPQKILNPPSSWGWSNTGTNSLTATIPIYWGPHAFPTLKLQRKAEANSPWSIDDRSTPHATVRQAISSVTNPSRGRLAVVVDGGRDGRDGWEALRKYLASTPARGDLRLWAYEDGIRDAATINEGPFKAAVEQMERHTPKFEGGHDPLPALEAAWGWASQQAGGTVLWIHGNVPVLLGDPQSISQRLQRGEATGARLVDLQITAGPHVAAKEWSAQTLYESLPRLGTLDDDLKRFLDTWTGLAPEWQWRRERSENGNTNGPSASRHLVRLWARDQINQLRRQRKTTEAVALAGRWQLVTPVSGAVVLETKAQYKAAGLTPVDPLTTPAIVPEPETWALMIVGTGALVLWQRRQKCRH
;
A
#
# COMPACT_ATOMS: atom_id res chain seq x y z
N LEU A 1 -9.02 -52.87 23.43
CA LEU A 1 -9.18 -51.54 23.98
C LEU A 1 -7.81 -50.87 24.22
N TRP A 2 -6.88 -51.49 24.95
CA TRP A 2 -5.58 -50.90 25.28
C TRP A 2 -4.72 -50.60 24.02
N LEU A 3 -4.78 -51.40 22.98
CA LEU A 3 -4.07 -51.12 21.72
C LEU A 3 -4.67 -49.88 21.02
N ILE A 4 -6.00 -49.76 21.01
CA ILE A 4 -6.68 -48.63 20.42
C ILE A 4 -6.31 -47.30 21.15
N ILE A 5 -6.29 -47.32 22.51
CA ILE A 5 -5.87 -46.18 23.30
C ILE A 5 -4.42 -45.78 23.02
N ARG A 6 -3.51 -46.78 22.89
CA ARG A 6 -2.11 -46.54 22.57
C ARG A 6 -1.94 -45.97 21.15
N ALA A 7 -2.68 -46.50 20.20
CA ALA A 7 -2.65 -46.00 18.82
C ALA A 7 -3.22 -44.58 18.73
N PHE A 8 -4.29 -44.31 19.46
CA PHE A 8 -4.86 -42.95 19.51
C PHE A 8 -3.87 -41.96 20.13
N LEU A 9 -3.39 -42.17 21.36
CA LEU A 9 -2.52 -41.23 22.06
C LEU A 9 -1.12 -41.09 21.46
N GLY A 10 -0.56 -42.19 20.94
CA GLY A 10 0.81 -42.18 20.43
C GLY A 10 0.96 -41.89 18.95
N VAL A 11 -0.10 -42.09 18.15
CA VAL A 11 -0.03 -41.95 16.69
C VAL A 11 -1.07 -40.96 16.17
N LEU A 12 -2.37 -41.23 16.40
CA LEU A 12 -3.44 -40.44 15.80
C LEU A 12 -3.50 -39.01 16.34
N LEU A 13 -3.33 -38.82 17.64
CA LEU A 13 -3.32 -37.48 18.25
C LEU A 13 -2.15 -36.63 17.77
N PRO A 14 -0.88 -37.05 17.81
CA PRO A 14 0.23 -36.22 17.29
C PRO A 14 0.13 -36.00 15.79
N PHE A 15 -0.35 -36.96 15.02
CA PHE A 15 -0.53 -36.84 13.58
C PHE A 15 -1.67 -35.89 13.23
N GLY A 16 -2.80 -36.04 13.89
CA GLY A 16 -3.94 -35.10 13.72
C GLY A 16 -3.62 -33.67 14.13
N THR A 17 -2.86 -33.49 15.22
CA THR A 17 -2.37 -32.18 15.65
C THR A 17 -1.42 -31.57 14.60
N LEU A 18 -0.52 -32.35 14.02
CA LEU A 18 0.37 -31.90 12.96
C LEU A 18 -0.41 -31.45 11.71
N ILE A 19 -1.40 -32.23 11.27
CA ILE A 19 -2.27 -31.88 10.14
C ILE A 19 -3.01 -30.58 10.46
N PHE A 20 -3.61 -30.50 11.64
CA PHE A 20 -4.36 -29.32 12.07
C PHE A 20 -3.47 -28.08 12.11
N GLU A 21 -2.23 -28.18 12.62
CA GLU A 21 -1.25 -27.10 12.58
C GLU A 21 -0.83 -26.72 11.15
N CYS A 22 -0.71 -27.70 10.23
CA CYS A 22 -0.39 -27.41 8.84
C CYS A 22 -1.51 -26.66 8.12
N VAL A 23 -2.77 -26.97 8.42
CA VAL A 23 -3.94 -26.40 7.75
C VAL A 23 -4.34 -25.06 8.38
N GLU A 24 -4.52 -25.02 9.69
CA GLU A 24 -5.12 -23.89 10.41
C GLU A 24 -4.08 -23.01 11.10
N ARG A 25 -2.88 -23.52 11.39
CA ARG A 25 -1.78 -22.80 12.07
C ARG A 25 -2.19 -22.09 13.37
N PRO A 26 -2.98 -22.68 14.25
CA PRO A 26 -3.50 -22.01 15.44
C PRO A 26 -2.39 -21.53 16.38
N SER A 27 -1.29 -22.25 16.47
CA SER A 27 -0.19 -21.91 17.37
C SER A 27 0.68 -20.79 16.84
N ALA A 28 0.76 -20.61 15.51
CA ALA A 28 1.66 -19.64 14.89
C ALA A 28 1.35 -18.19 15.22
N SER A 29 0.08 -17.87 15.53
CA SER A 29 -0.37 -16.52 15.87
C SER A 29 -0.30 -16.20 17.36
N GLU A 30 -0.45 -17.22 18.21
CA GLU A 30 -0.68 -17.03 19.65
C GLU A 30 0.52 -17.42 20.53
N LEU A 31 1.23 -18.48 20.15
CA LEU A 31 2.21 -19.12 21.01
C LEU A 31 3.64 -19.09 20.46
N LEU A 32 3.81 -19.90 19.45
CA LEU A 32 5.04 -20.07 18.71
C LEU A 32 4.65 -20.69 17.35
N ASP A 33 5.45 -20.47 16.33
CA ASP A 33 5.28 -21.20 15.08
C ASP A 33 5.97 -22.57 15.20
N PRO A 34 5.23 -23.68 15.41
CA PRO A 34 5.85 -24.98 15.58
C PRO A 34 6.38 -25.54 14.27
N ILE A 35 5.95 -25.01 13.14
CA ILE A 35 6.30 -25.47 11.78
C ILE A 35 6.74 -24.31 10.88
N PRO A 36 7.73 -23.49 11.28
CA PRO A 36 8.15 -22.31 10.53
C PRO A 36 8.71 -22.64 9.15
N THR A 37 9.20 -23.86 8.95
CA THR A 37 9.71 -24.33 7.66
C THR A 37 9.19 -25.75 7.34
N PRO A 38 9.20 -26.17 6.06
CA PRO A 38 8.84 -27.55 5.68
C PRO A 38 9.67 -28.63 6.39
N PHE A 39 10.92 -28.33 6.76
CA PHE A 39 11.77 -29.24 7.51
C PHE A 39 11.22 -29.56 8.91
N HIS A 40 10.59 -28.61 9.57
CA HIS A 40 9.92 -28.83 10.85
C HIS A 40 8.76 -29.82 10.72
N ILE A 41 8.00 -29.76 9.62
CA ILE A 41 6.92 -30.71 9.35
C ILE A 41 7.48 -32.12 9.26
N LEU A 42 8.58 -32.30 8.53
CA LEU A 42 9.23 -33.62 8.40
C LEU A 42 9.75 -34.12 9.75
N LEU A 43 10.36 -33.25 10.55
CA LEU A 43 10.88 -33.64 11.87
C LEU A 43 9.74 -33.99 12.82
N ILE A 44 8.66 -33.26 12.86
CA ILE A 44 7.52 -33.56 13.74
C ILE A 44 6.80 -34.81 13.27
N ALA A 45 6.66 -35.05 11.96
CA ALA A 45 6.07 -36.26 11.39
C ALA A 45 6.84 -37.54 11.78
N LEU A 46 8.14 -37.43 12.05
CA LEU A 46 8.93 -38.54 12.55
C LEU A 46 8.37 -39.12 13.88
N VAL A 47 7.72 -38.30 14.70
CA VAL A 47 7.18 -38.70 16.03
C VAL A 47 6.03 -39.72 15.86
N PRO A 48 4.91 -39.40 15.20
CA PRO A 48 3.83 -40.37 15.02
C PRO A 48 4.27 -41.61 14.20
N ILE A 49 5.15 -41.42 13.17
CA ILE A 49 5.67 -42.51 12.38
C ILE A 49 6.47 -43.48 13.24
N THR A 50 7.37 -42.96 14.06
CA THR A 50 8.19 -43.80 14.96
C THR A 50 7.33 -44.51 15.98
N ASN A 51 6.32 -43.85 16.54
CA ASN A 51 5.39 -44.45 17.50
C ASN A 51 4.57 -45.58 16.84
N ALA A 52 4.10 -45.36 15.60
CA ALA A 52 3.36 -46.39 14.85
C ALA A 52 4.21 -47.64 14.57
N LEU A 53 5.45 -47.44 14.09
CA LEU A 53 6.40 -48.52 13.86
C LEU A 53 6.72 -49.28 15.16
N GLY A 54 6.89 -48.52 16.26
CA GLY A 54 7.18 -49.14 17.57
C GLY A 54 6.04 -49.96 18.09
N LEU A 55 4.79 -49.54 17.93
CA LEU A 55 3.63 -50.33 18.28
C LEU A 55 3.54 -51.59 17.42
N TRP A 56 3.75 -51.47 16.11
CA TRP A 56 3.77 -52.59 15.19
C TRP A 56 4.85 -53.62 15.55
N TYR A 57 6.07 -53.18 15.89
CA TYR A 57 7.13 -54.08 16.33
C TYR A 57 6.79 -54.80 17.63
N LEU A 58 6.16 -54.11 18.57
CA LEU A 58 5.78 -54.71 19.85
C LEU A 58 4.69 -55.73 19.72
N GLU A 59 3.74 -55.53 18.80
CA GLU A 59 2.57 -56.40 18.66
C GLU A 59 2.78 -57.57 17.69
N ARG A 60 3.52 -57.34 16.58
CA ARG A 60 3.56 -58.31 15.49
C ARG A 60 4.94 -58.91 15.19
N SER A 61 6.03 -58.30 15.58
CA SER A 61 7.34 -58.77 15.20
C SER A 61 8.02 -59.57 16.31
N ALA A 62 8.46 -60.82 15.98
CA ALA A 62 9.32 -61.62 16.87
C ALA A 62 10.81 -61.25 16.72
N GLN A 63 11.16 -60.45 15.70
CA GLN A 63 12.55 -60.15 15.39
C GLN A 63 13.15 -59.08 16.33
N PRO A 64 14.48 -59.05 16.53
CA PRO A 64 15.15 -58.03 17.30
C PRO A 64 14.99 -56.66 16.61
N LEU A 65 14.87 -55.58 17.40
CA LEU A 65 14.72 -54.22 16.91
C LEU A 65 15.96 -53.79 16.13
N PRO A 66 15.80 -53.27 14.91
CA PRO A 66 16.93 -52.80 14.13
C PRO A 66 17.56 -51.54 14.75
N ARG A 67 18.86 -51.37 14.57
CA ARG A 67 19.63 -50.25 15.11
C ARG A 67 19.08 -48.87 14.66
N TRP A 68 18.70 -48.75 13.40
CA TRP A 68 18.13 -47.51 12.86
C TRP A 68 16.84 -47.10 13.55
N PHE A 69 16.01 -48.08 13.98
CA PHE A 69 14.78 -47.76 14.71
C PHE A 69 15.06 -47.21 16.12
N ALA A 70 16.10 -47.68 16.76
CA ALA A 70 16.51 -47.13 18.05
C ALA A 70 16.97 -45.68 17.95
N TRP A 71 17.64 -45.31 16.86
CA TRP A 71 17.98 -43.92 16.55
C TRP A 71 16.74 -43.07 16.29
N MET A 72 15.81 -43.55 15.45
CA MET A 72 14.53 -42.85 15.22
C MET A 72 13.73 -42.60 16.49
N LEU A 73 13.63 -43.65 17.36
CA LEU A 73 12.92 -43.55 18.62
C LEU A 73 13.56 -42.49 19.55
N SER A 74 14.87 -42.41 19.53
CA SER A 74 15.59 -41.42 20.34
C SER A 74 15.48 -40.00 19.77
N ALA A 75 15.56 -39.86 18.47
CA ALA A 75 15.33 -38.59 17.78
C ALA A 75 13.89 -38.09 18.03
N SER A 76 12.90 -38.98 17.90
CA SER A 76 11.48 -38.69 18.20
C SER A 76 11.28 -38.22 19.62
N LEU A 77 12.00 -38.80 20.61
CA LEU A 77 11.97 -38.35 22.01
C LEU A 77 12.58 -36.93 22.18
N GLY A 78 13.65 -36.62 21.48
CA GLY A 78 14.25 -35.32 21.48
C GLY A 78 13.30 -34.25 20.91
N ILE A 79 12.70 -34.55 19.76
CA ILE A 79 11.76 -33.66 19.09
C ILE A 79 10.51 -33.43 19.96
N SER A 80 9.83 -34.50 20.37
CA SER A 80 8.62 -34.39 21.19
C SER A 80 8.88 -33.72 22.53
N GLY A 81 10.05 -33.96 23.14
CA GLY A 81 10.48 -33.31 24.36
C GLY A 81 10.72 -31.81 24.20
N ALA A 82 11.35 -31.38 23.10
CA ALA A 82 11.54 -29.97 22.80
C ALA A 82 10.20 -29.22 22.65
N TYR A 83 9.26 -29.81 21.92
CA TYR A 83 7.93 -29.22 21.77
C TYR A 83 7.11 -29.32 23.06
N ALA A 84 7.26 -30.36 23.88
CA ALA A 84 6.62 -30.42 25.19
C ALA A 84 7.11 -29.29 26.12
N VAL A 85 8.39 -28.94 26.07
CA VAL A 85 8.94 -27.78 26.80
C VAL A 85 8.42 -26.48 26.20
N ALA A 86 8.38 -26.35 24.86
CA ALA A 86 7.87 -25.15 24.20
C ALA A 86 6.38 -24.86 24.53
N TYR A 87 5.57 -25.90 24.71
CA TYR A 87 4.15 -25.78 25.11
C TYR A 87 3.92 -25.85 26.62
N ALA A 88 4.96 -26.00 27.43
CA ALA A 88 4.84 -26.13 28.90
C ALA A 88 4.03 -24.99 29.56
N PRO A 89 4.16 -23.72 29.17
CA PRO A 89 3.42 -22.62 29.78
C PRO A 89 1.90 -22.75 29.63
N ILE A 90 1.42 -23.34 28.51
CA ILE A 90 -0.01 -23.51 28.25
C ILE A 90 -0.58 -24.81 28.82
N THR A 91 0.29 -25.74 29.20
CA THR A 91 -0.14 -27.07 29.68
C THR A 91 -1.19 -27.00 30.80
N PRO A 92 -1.10 -26.14 31.82
CA PRO A 92 -2.15 -26.03 32.84
C PRO A 92 -3.51 -25.62 32.27
N LEU A 93 -3.53 -24.64 31.38
CA LEU A 93 -4.77 -24.18 30.72
C LEU A 93 -5.31 -25.22 29.74
N ALA A 94 -4.43 -25.94 29.08
CA ALA A 94 -4.83 -26.99 28.14
C ALA A 94 -5.57 -28.15 28.80
N VAL A 95 -5.24 -28.47 30.04
CA VAL A 95 -5.97 -29.48 30.82
C VAL A 95 -7.44 -29.06 31.02
N PHE A 96 -7.69 -27.81 31.33
CA PHE A 96 -9.08 -27.28 31.40
C PHE A 96 -9.74 -27.25 30.03
N GLY A 97 -8.98 -26.93 28.97
CA GLY A 97 -9.47 -26.90 27.58
C GLY A 97 -9.91 -28.27 27.04
N ILE A 98 -9.54 -29.38 27.67
CA ILE A 98 -10.07 -30.72 27.32
C ILE A 98 -11.61 -30.76 27.54
N LEU A 99 -12.10 -30.09 28.57
CA LEU A 99 -13.54 -30.01 28.88
C LEU A 99 -14.30 -29.21 27.83
N PHE A 100 -13.63 -28.35 27.03
CA PHE A 100 -14.23 -27.55 26.00
C PHE A 100 -13.92 -28.16 24.61
N TYR A 101 -14.76 -29.09 24.18
CA TYR A 101 -14.67 -29.76 22.86
C TYR A 101 -13.32 -30.44 22.57
N GLY A 102 -12.51 -30.75 23.62
CA GLY A 102 -11.24 -31.43 23.46
C GLY A 102 -10.11 -30.56 22.88
N VAL A 103 -10.30 -29.24 22.74
CA VAL A 103 -9.29 -28.31 22.14
C VAL A 103 -7.97 -28.35 22.90
N GLY A 104 -8.01 -28.58 24.22
CA GLY A 104 -6.81 -28.75 25.05
C GLY A 104 -5.91 -29.91 24.70
N LEU A 105 -6.36 -30.90 23.92
CA LEU A 105 -5.53 -32.01 23.46
C LEU A 105 -4.44 -31.56 22.47
N ILE A 106 -4.66 -30.48 21.72
CA ILE A 106 -3.71 -29.98 20.73
C ILE A 106 -2.39 -29.54 21.39
N PRO A 107 -2.37 -28.58 22.32
CA PRO A 107 -1.14 -28.18 22.99
C PRO A 107 -0.57 -29.27 23.92
N LEU A 108 -1.36 -30.24 24.36
CA LEU A 108 -0.91 -31.40 25.14
C LEU A 108 -0.30 -32.52 24.29
N ALA A 109 -0.57 -32.54 22.97
CA ALA A 109 -0.12 -33.62 22.10
C ALA A 109 1.41 -33.87 22.14
N PRO A 110 2.31 -32.86 22.16
CA PRO A 110 3.74 -33.08 22.29
C PRO A 110 4.12 -33.76 23.61
N LEU A 111 3.53 -33.35 24.73
CA LEU A 111 3.76 -33.94 26.05
C LEU A 111 3.27 -35.40 26.10
N ILE A 112 2.08 -35.66 25.58
CA ILE A 112 1.49 -37.00 25.49
C ILE A 112 2.38 -37.89 24.62
N ALA A 113 2.81 -37.39 23.45
CA ALA A 113 3.69 -38.10 22.56
C ALA A 113 5.06 -38.44 23.20
N TRP A 114 5.61 -37.48 23.97
CA TRP A 114 6.87 -37.67 24.71
C TRP A 114 6.74 -38.75 25.81
N ILE A 115 5.70 -38.69 26.62
CA ILE A 115 5.42 -39.71 27.66
C ILE A 115 5.19 -41.07 27.03
N PHE A 116 4.45 -41.11 25.92
CA PHE A 116 4.21 -42.33 25.15
C PHE A 116 5.51 -42.91 24.61
N GLY A 117 6.36 -42.09 23.99
CA GLY A 117 7.66 -42.46 23.49
C GLY A 117 8.60 -43.01 24.55
N LEU A 118 8.59 -42.43 25.78
CA LEU A 118 9.34 -42.95 26.93
C LEU A 118 8.86 -44.37 27.32
N ARG A 119 7.53 -44.56 27.36
CA ARG A 119 6.95 -45.85 27.68
C ARG A 119 7.24 -46.92 26.59
N LEU A 120 7.13 -46.50 25.31
CA LEU A 120 7.43 -47.31 24.16
C LEU A 120 8.91 -47.76 24.19
N ARG A 121 9.81 -46.81 24.47
CA ARG A 121 11.24 -47.11 24.65
C ARG A 121 11.50 -48.11 25.78
N SER A 122 10.83 -47.96 26.91
CA SER A 122 10.96 -48.89 28.05
C SER A 122 10.48 -50.29 27.66
N ALA A 123 9.36 -50.41 26.94
CA ALA A 123 8.81 -51.66 26.45
C ALA A 123 9.76 -52.33 25.43
N CYS A 124 10.29 -51.56 24.48
CA CYS A 124 11.27 -52.03 23.51
C CYS A 124 12.56 -52.50 24.17
N ARG A 125 13.06 -51.82 25.21
CA ARG A 125 14.22 -52.21 25.96
C ARG A 125 14.02 -53.54 26.74
N LYS A 126 12.86 -53.72 27.38
CA LYS A 126 12.53 -54.93 28.08
C LYS A 126 12.56 -56.14 27.13
N ARG A 127 12.07 -55.96 25.89
CA ARG A 127 12.04 -56.99 24.85
C ARG A 127 13.43 -57.26 24.25
N ALA A 128 14.27 -56.19 24.11
CA ALA A 128 15.63 -56.26 23.56
C ALA A 128 16.67 -56.85 24.53
N ARG A 129 16.37 -56.98 25.84
CA ARG A 129 17.30 -57.48 26.86
C ARG A 129 17.78 -58.94 26.56
N ALA A 130 17.07 -59.66 25.70
CA ALA A 130 17.50 -60.99 25.22
C ALA A 130 18.61 -60.95 24.17
N ASN A 131 18.77 -59.82 23.41
CA ASN A 131 19.80 -59.61 22.38
C ASN A 131 20.18 -58.13 22.31
N SER A 132 21.06 -57.68 23.24
CA SER A 132 21.40 -56.28 23.41
C SER A 132 22.30 -55.73 22.29
N VAL A 133 21.70 -54.92 21.41
CA VAL A 133 22.43 -54.12 20.41
C VAL A 133 22.33 -52.61 20.70
N ILE A 134 21.51 -52.19 21.68
CA ILE A 134 21.23 -50.80 21.92
C ILE A 134 21.79 -50.33 23.26
N GLY A 135 23.01 -49.78 23.22
CA GLY A 135 23.63 -49.17 24.42
C GLY A 135 22.94 -47.83 24.79
N PRO A 136 22.97 -47.45 26.08
CA PRO A 136 22.37 -46.22 26.54
C PRO A 136 22.99 -44.96 25.91
N ARG A 137 24.26 -45.00 25.53
CA ARG A 137 24.99 -43.86 24.94
C ARG A 137 24.43 -43.48 23.58
N HIS A 138 24.13 -44.36 22.70
CA HIS A 138 23.61 -44.06 21.34
C HIS A 138 22.23 -43.42 21.34
N THR A 139 21.46 -43.67 22.35
CA THR A 139 20.08 -43.07 22.43
C THR A 139 20.06 -41.63 22.84
N TRP A 140 20.97 -41.22 23.69
CA TRP A 140 21.08 -39.84 24.06
C TRP A 140 21.72 -38.97 22.98
N THR A 141 22.60 -39.54 22.17
CA THR A 141 23.22 -38.81 21.07
C THR A 141 22.21 -38.49 19.97
N ALA A 142 21.25 -39.38 19.65
CA ALA A 142 20.21 -39.06 18.64
C ALA A 142 19.20 -38.02 19.16
N ALA A 143 18.84 -38.07 20.44
CA ALA A 143 18.00 -37.08 21.06
C ALA A 143 18.69 -35.69 21.09
N ALA A 144 19.96 -35.66 21.50
CA ALA A 144 20.75 -34.44 21.46
C ALA A 144 20.94 -33.92 20.03
N GLY A 145 21.20 -34.83 19.07
CA GLY A 145 21.30 -34.45 17.65
C GLY A 145 20.01 -33.81 17.10
N SER A 146 18.85 -34.39 17.45
CA SER A 146 17.57 -33.81 17.01
C SER A 146 17.27 -32.43 17.66
N LEU A 147 17.66 -32.25 18.93
CA LEU A 147 17.58 -30.96 19.62
C LEU A 147 18.51 -29.92 18.98
N LEU A 148 19.73 -30.34 18.63
CA LEU A 148 20.69 -29.45 17.94
C LEU A 148 20.17 -29.04 16.56
N ILE A 149 19.54 -29.96 15.81
CA ILE A 149 18.93 -29.65 14.51
C ILE A 149 17.78 -28.66 14.69
N LEU A 150 16.89 -28.87 15.66
CA LEU A 150 15.81 -27.93 15.94
C LEU A 150 16.35 -26.55 16.36
N ALA A 151 17.36 -26.52 17.23
CA ALA A 151 18.02 -25.28 17.61
C ALA A 151 18.68 -24.60 16.40
N ALA A 152 19.38 -25.35 15.56
CA ALA A 152 20.01 -24.81 14.35
C ALA A 152 18.99 -24.23 13.37
N LEU A 153 17.82 -24.87 13.22
CA LEU A 153 16.73 -24.35 12.39
C LEU A 153 16.08 -23.09 12.98
N ALA A 154 16.16 -22.85 14.29
CA ALA A 154 15.65 -21.64 14.95
C ALA A 154 16.67 -20.49 14.96
N LEU A 155 17.97 -20.76 14.78
CA LEU A 155 19.03 -19.75 14.82
C LEU A 155 18.83 -18.59 13.82
N PRO A 156 18.45 -18.80 12.57
CA PRO A 156 18.26 -17.70 11.61
C PRO A 156 17.21 -16.68 12.10
N GLU A 157 16.07 -17.18 12.62
CA GLU A 157 15.02 -16.33 13.16
C GLU A 157 15.51 -15.59 14.42
N PHE A 158 16.15 -16.30 15.32
CA PHE A 158 16.70 -15.71 16.56
C PHE A 158 17.71 -14.58 16.27
N PHE A 159 18.68 -14.84 15.38
CA PHE A 159 19.66 -13.81 15.03
C PHE A 159 19.04 -12.64 14.26
N THR A 160 18.03 -12.91 13.41
CA THR A 160 17.30 -11.86 12.72
C THR A 160 16.55 -10.97 13.71
N LEU A 161 15.83 -11.54 14.68
CA LEU A 161 15.13 -10.78 15.71
C LEU A 161 16.08 -9.99 16.61
N ARG A 162 17.23 -10.57 16.93
CA ARG A 162 18.28 -9.88 17.69
C ARG A 162 18.81 -8.67 16.92
N ALA A 163 19.18 -8.86 15.65
CA ALA A 163 19.70 -7.78 14.81
C ALA A 163 18.62 -6.73 14.50
N LEU A 164 17.35 -7.14 14.35
CA LEU A 164 16.22 -6.21 14.21
C LEU A 164 16.12 -5.29 15.44
N ARG A 165 16.28 -5.86 16.60
CA ARG A 165 16.25 -5.12 17.84
C ARG A 165 17.45 -4.19 17.98
N GLU A 166 18.67 -4.67 17.71
CA GLU A 166 19.86 -3.83 17.68
C GLU A 166 19.70 -2.66 16.71
N ALA A 167 19.04 -2.87 15.54
CA ALA A 167 18.76 -1.80 14.58
C ALA A 167 17.75 -0.77 15.10
N ILE A 168 16.84 -1.15 16.00
CA ILE A 168 15.81 -0.26 16.57
C ILE A 168 16.35 0.48 17.80
N ASP A 169 17.01 -0.22 18.71
CA ASP A 169 17.40 0.27 20.03
C ASP A 169 18.78 0.95 20.04
N ALA A 170 19.56 0.84 18.94
CA ALA A 170 20.91 1.41 18.88
C ALA A 170 20.87 2.93 19.02
N GLU A 171 21.57 3.46 20.02
CA GLU A 171 21.76 4.89 20.25
C GLU A 171 22.75 5.49 19.26
N GLU A 172 23.79 4.72 18.90
CA GLU A 172 24.79 5.18 17.93
C GLU A 172 24.39 4.86 16.50
N PRO A 173 24.45 5.84 15.58
CA PRO A 173 24.16 5.61 14.15
C PRO A 173 25.06 4.57 13.49
N ALA A 174 26.26 4.35 14.00
CA ALA A 174 27.20 3.36 13.49
C ALA A 174 26.74 1.92 13.77
N ASP A 175 26.26 1.66 14.97
CA ASP A 175 25.76 0.36 15.40
C ASP A 175 24.48 0.02 14.66
N ARG A 176 23.56 0.98 14.54
CA ARG A 176 22.34 0.83 13.73
C ARG A 176 22.64 0.47 12.28
N ARG A 177 23.59 1.15 11.65
CA ARG A 177 24.02 0.83 10.29
C ARG A 177 24.62 -0.57 10.17
N THR A 178 25.37 -0.99 11.18
CA THR A 178 25.96 -2.34 11.23
C THR A 178 24.90 -3.41 11.35
N ALA A 179 23.91 -3.23 12.21
CA ALA A 179 22.78 -4.14 12.34
C ALA A 179 21.94 -4.22 11.05
N ILE A 180 21.66 -3.08 10.39
CA ILE A 180 20.93 -3.04 9.11
C ILE A 180 21.70 -3.77 7.99
N ARG A 181 23.01 -3.56 7.88
CA ARG A 181 23.84 -4.29 6.90
C ARG A 181 23.85 -5.78 7.17
N TRP A 182 23.89 -6.18 8.43
CA TRP A 182 23.80 -7.58 8.80
C TRP A 182 22.43 -8.16 8.38
N LEU A 183 21.34 -7.45 8.65
CA LEU A 183 19.99 -7.85 8.25
C LEU A 183 19.84 -7.96 6.73
N ARG A 184 20.40 -7.03 5.95
CA ARG A 184 20.41 -7.10 4.47
C ARG A 184 21.10 -8.37 3.97
N LYS A 185 22.19 -8.78 4.60
CA LYS A 185 23.01 -9.91 4.14
C LYS A 185 22.56 -11.26 4.66
N TRP A 186 22.13 -11.33 5.91
CA TRP A 186 21.90 -12.59 6.62
C TRP A 186 20.51 -12.70 7.24
N GLY A 187 19.76 -11.60 7.31
CA GLY A 187 18.44 -11.58 7.93
C GLY A 187 17.40 -12.32 7.09
N THR A 188 16.44 -12.91 7.77
CA THR A 188 15.28 -13.54 7.15
C THR A 188 14.19 -12.50 6.92
N GLU A 189 13.93 -12.15 5.66
CA GLU A 189 12.93 -11.12 5.29
C GLU A 189 11.56 -11.41 5.90
N GLU A 190 11.12 -12.67 5.87
CA GLU A 190 9.82 -13.08 6.44
C GLU A 190 9.73 -12.76 7.94
N THR A 191 10.80 -12.94 8.71
CA THR A 191 10.82 -12.65 10.15
C THR A 191 10.65 -11.16 10.41
N VAL A 192 11.36 -10.30 9.65
CA VAL A 192 11.21 -8.85 9.75
C VAL A 192 9.81 -8.41 9.30
N LEU A 193 9.29 -8.99 8.22
CA LEU A 193 7.95 -8.71 7.71
C LEU A 193 6.86 -9.07 8.74
N ARG A 194 7.00 -10.20 9.43
CA ARG A 194 6.09 -10.60 10.52
C ARG A 194 6.04 -9.54 11.63
N ALA A 195 7.18 -8.98 11.99
CA ALA A 195 7.24 -7.91 12.98
C ALA A 195 6.52 -6.64 12.53
N CYS A 196 6.43 -6.35 11.21
CA CYS A 196 5.70 -5.21 10.65
C CYS A 196 4.18 -5.30 10.83
N TYR A 197 3.62 -6.51 11.01
CA TYR A 197 2.19 -6.76 11.22
C TYR A 197 1.78 -6.82 12.69
N GLY A 198 2.70 -6.63 13.59
CA GLY A 198 2.47 -6.58 15.03
C GLY A 198 3.38 -7.50 15.82
N THR A 199 3.57 -7.19 17.08
CA THR A 199 4.35 -8.02 17.97
C THR A 199 3.60 -9.31 18.26
N ARG A 200 4.25 -10.44 18.01
CA ARG A 200 3.84 -11.68 18.63
C ARG A 200 3.90 -11.51 20.13
N ARG A 201 2.79 -11.59 20.82
CA ARG A 201 2.80 -11.90 22.24
C ARG A 201 3.24 -13.35 22.36
N GLN A 202 4.52 -13.57 22.56
CA GLN A 202 4.98 -14.92 22.86
C GLN A 202 4.40 -15.31 24.20
N MET A 203 3.82 -16.48 24.29
CA MET A 203 3.24 -16.98 25.53
C MET A 203 4.23 -16.98 26.70
N TRP A 204 5.52 -17.17 26.40
CA TRP A 204 6.60 -17.09 27.36
C TRP A 204 6.73 -15.69 27.98
N ASP A 205 6.49 -14.62 27.24
CA ASP A 205 6.52 -13.25 27.76
C ASP A 205 5.40 -13.04 28.78
N ASN A 206 4.21 -13.61 28.54
CA ASN A 206 3.09 -13.54 29.48
C ASN A 206 3.27 -14.47 30.68
N ALA A 207 3.95 -15.61 30.53
CA ALA A 207 4.22 -16.53 31.62
C ALA A 207 5.30 -16.04 32.57
N LEU A 208 6.26 -15.25 32.06
CA LEU A 208 7.35 -14.69 32.84
C LEU A 208 6.98 -13.36 33.52
N ASP A 209 6.01 -12.60 32.98
CA ASP A 209 5.54 -11.36 33.58
C ASP A 209 3.99 -11.26 33.53
N PRO A 210 3.31 -11.96 34.45
CA PRO A 210 1.86 -11.95 34.56
C PRO A 210 1.28 -10.60 35.03
N PHE A 211 2.08 -9.68 35.54
CA PHE A 211 1.66 -8.41 36.18
C PHE A 211 1.93 -7.15 35.35
N GLU A 212 2.12 -7.29 34.05
CA GLU A 212 2.05 -6.20 33.08
C GLU A 212 2.96 -4.98 33.32
N ASN A 213 4.24 -5.20 33.61
CA ASN A 213 5.21 -4.10 33.64
C ASN A 213 5.75 -3.82 32.23
N ARG A 214 5.03 -2.98 31.45
CA ARG A 214 5.30 -2.66 30.03
C ARG A 214 6.73 -2.13 29.76
N LYS A 215 7.42 -1.63 30.78
CA LYS A 215 8.78 -1.05 30.67
C LYS A 215 9.91 -2.08 30.70
N ALA A 216 9.64 -3.32 31.08
CA ALA A 216 10.67 -4.35 31.27
C ALA A 216 10.68 -5.47 30.21
N ARG A 217 9.94 -5.32 29.12
CA ARG A 217 9.82 -6.39 28.10
C ARG A 217 11.03 -6.42 27.16
N PRO A 218 11.92 -7.40 27.29
CA PRO A 218 13.15 -7.44 26.51
C PRO A 218 12.96 -7.78 25.02
N PHE A 219 11.75 -8.16 24.55
CA PHE A 219 11.54 -8.67 23.20
C PHE A 219 10.40 -7.99 22.39
N THR A 220 9.83 -6.88 22.85
CA THR A 220 8.75 -6.21 22.15
C THR A 220 9.30 -5.20 21.14
N VAL A 221 9.23 -5.55 19.86
CA VAL A 221 9.46 -4.64 18.75
C VAL A 221 8.11 -4.03 18.32
N THR A 222 8.00 -2.71 18.27
CA THR A 222 6.78 -2.07 17.75
C THR A 222 6.66 -2.28 16.25
N ALA A 223 5.44 -2.47 15.74
CA ALA A 223 5.22 -2.66 14.31
C ALA A 223 5.75 -1.48 13.48
N GLU A 224 5.63 -0.27 13.98
CA GLU A 224 6.10 0.94 13.32
C GLU A 224 7.64 0.98 13.19
N ALA A 225 8.36 0.68 14.27
CA ALA A 225 9.82 0.57 14.23
C ALA A 225 10.27 -0.57 13.30
N ALA A 226 9.57 -1.72 13.32
CA ALA A 226 9.85 -2.83 12.41
C ALA A 226 9.66 -2.42 10.94
N ARG A 227 8.63 -1.64 10.61
CA ARG A 227 8.37 -1.12 9.25
C ARG A 227 9.49 -0.22 8.76
N SER A 228 10.03 0.63 9.66
CA SER A 228 11.18 1.48 9.36
C SER A 228 12.43 0.66 9.04
N VAL A 229 12.71 -0.40 9.84
CA VAL A 229 13.85 -1.29 9.58
C VAL A 229 13.59 -2.14 8.33
N TYR A 230 12.36 -2.64 8.13
CA TYR A 230 12.01 -3.39 6.92
C TYR A 230 12.30 -2.59 5.64
N PHE A 231 11.89 -1.32 5.62
CA PHE A 231 12.20 -0.42 4.51
C PHE A 231 13.72 -0.25 4.34
N GLN A 232 14.47 0.01 5.41
CA GLN A 232 15.92 0.17 5.33
C GLN A 232 16.63 -1.09 4.82
N VAL A 233 16.09 -2.28 5.15
CA VAL A 233 16.67 -3.57 4.72
C VAL A 233 16.30 -3.88 3.28
N THR A 234 15.04 -3.71 2.87
CA THR A 234 14.52 -4.22 1.60
C THR A 234 14.33 -3.16 0.52
N GLY A 235 14.20 -1.89 0.89
CA GLY A 235 13.81 -0.79 0.02
C GLY A 235 12.34 -0.82 -0.39
N ARG A 236 11.49 -1.67 0.25
CA ARG A 236 10.07 -1.83 -0.07
C ARG A 236 9.17 -1.39 1.08
N ALA A 237 7.95 -0.97 0.76
CA ALA A 237 6.89 -0.88 1.75
C ALA A 237 6.47 -2.30 2.19
N PHE A 238 6.25 -2.50 3.50
CA PHE A 238 5.90 -3.82 4.04
C PHE A 238 4.55 -4.34 3.50
N ASN A 239 3.64 -3.45 3.13
CA ASN A 239 2.32 -3.77 2.57
C ASN A 239 2.32 -3.91 1.03
N GLU A 240 3.46 -3.76 0.38
CA GLU A 240 3.65 -4.06 -1.04
C GLU A 240 3.77 -5.57 -1.29
N VAL A 241 4.26 -6.32 -0.31
CA VAL A 241 4.42 -7.77 -0.37
C VAL A 241 3.23 -8.50 0.28
N ARG A 242 3.06 -9.77 -0.10
CA ARG A 242 2.04 -10.61 0.55
C ARG A 242 2.34 -10.72 2.04
N PRO A 243 1.32 -10.58 2.91
CA PRO A 243 1.52 -10.75 4.33
C PRO A 243 2.02 -12.16 4.65
N PRO A 244 2.88 -12.31 5.66
CA PRO A 244 3.45 -13.60 6.01
C PRO A 244 2.36 -14.58 6.45
N LEU A 245 2.50 -15.85 6.07
CA LEU A 245 1.61 -16.92 6.50
C LEU A 245 1.64 -17.02 8.04
N GLY A 246 0.47 -17.02 8.67
CA GLY A 246 0.33 -17.07 10.13
C GLY A 246 0.04 -15.74 10.82
N SER A 247 0.25 -14.58 10.16
CA SER A 247 -0.22 -13.28 10.66
C SER A 247 -1.71 -13.05 10.43
N LEU A 248 -2.33 -13.82 9.53
CA LEU A 248 -3.71 -13.64 9.06
C LEU A 248 -4.64 -14.85 9.32
N ARG A 249 -4.14 -15.96 9.87
CA ARG A 249 -4.93 -17.17 10.11
C ARG A 249 -4.59 -17.78 11.47
N GLY A 250 -5.53 -17.78 12.37
CA GLY A 250 -5.48 -18.53 13.61
C GLY A 250 -6.92 -18.83 14.08
N VAL A 251 -7.26 -20.12 14.25
CA VAL A 251 -8.58 -20.53 14.76
C VAL A 251 -8.79 -20.04 16.20
N GLY A 252 -7.73 -20.01 17.00
CA GLY A 252 -7.79 -19.44 18.36
C GLY A 252 -8.21 -17.97 18.37
N ARG A 253 -7.79 -17.24 17.35
CA ARG A 253 -8.15 -15.85 17.14
C ARG A 253 -9.64 -15.68 16.81
N GLN A 254 -10.25 -16.57 16.05
CA GLN A 254 -11.68 -16.50 15.70
C GLN A 254 -12.59 -16.63 16.90
N ILE A 255 -12.24 -17.47 17.89
CA ILE A 255 -13.10 -17.73 19.06
C ILE A 255 -13.10 -16.56 20.05
N PHE A 256 -11.96 -15.86 20.19
CA PHE A 256 -11.79 -14.76 21.15
C PHE A 256 -11.83 -13.36 20.54
N GLU A 257 -11.70 -13.23 19.20
CA GLU A 257 -11.59 -11.94 18.51
C GLU A 257 -12.89 -11.40 17.90
N ASP A 258 -14.03 -12.10 18.07
CA ASP A 258 -15.35 -11.58 17.67
C ASP A 258 -15.72 -10.27 18.40
N PHE A 259 -14.96 -9.92 19.44
CA PHE A 259 -15.14 -8.70 20.22
C PHE A 259 -14.00 -7.68 20.09
N GLU A 260 -12.89 -8.00 19.40
CA GLU A 260 -11.82 -7.03 19.22
C GLU A 260 -12.06 -6.16 17.97
N TRP A 261 -12.13 -4.89 18.25
CA TRP A 261 -12.14 -3.83 17.26
C TRP A 261 -10.82 -3.85 16.48
N ASP A 262 -10.88 -3.68 15.14
CA ASP A 262 -9.67 -3.45 14.35
C ASP A 262 -9.07 -2.09 14.76
N PRO A 263 -7.91 -2.04 15.45
CA PRO A 263 -7.33 -0.79 15.95
C PRO A 263 -6.91 0.15 14.83
N SER A 264 -6.90 -0.34 13.58
CA SER A 264 -6.55 0.46 12.41
C SER A 264 -7.75 1.16 11.78
N VAL A 265 -9.00 0.82 12.14
CA VAL A 265 -10.21 1.45 11.59
C VAL A 265 -10.24 2.95 11.89
N GLY A 266 -10.50 3.75 10.86
CA GLY A 266 -10.51 5.21 10.97
C GLY A 266 -9.13 5.89 11.03
N GLY A 267 -8.04 5.13 10.95
CA GLY A 267 -6.67 5.67 10.93
C GLY A 267 -6.31 6.41 9.64
N GLU A 268 -5.26 7.20 9.68
CA GLU A 268 -4.82 8.05 8.55
C GLU A 268 -3.86 7.36 7.57
N ALA A 269 -3.47 6.13 7.86
CA ALA A 269 -2.57 5.33 7.03
C ALA A 269 -3.32 4.15 6.40
N VAL A 270 -2.81 3.66 5.29
CA VAL A 270 -3.37 2.48 4.62
C VAL A 270 -3.19 1.23 5.47
N ALA A 271 -2.11 1.15 6.23
CA ALA A 271 -1.75 0.02 7.10
C ALA A 271 -1.47 -1.30 6.35
N GLY A 272 -1.45 -2.40 7.07
CA GLY A 272 -1.17 -3.72 6.51
C GLY A 272 -2.36 -4.35 5.81
N HIS A 273 -2.09 -5.33 4.96
CA HIS A 273 -3.15 -6.11 4.32
C HIS A 273 -4.01 -6.85 5.35
N VAL A 274 -5.32 -6.80 5.16
CA VAL A 274 -6.29 -7.54 5.98
C VAL A 274 -6.81 -8.78 5.26
N SER A 275 -6.99 -9.88 5.99
CA SER A 275 -7.44 -11.13 5.39
C SER A 275 -8.90 -11.06 4.96
N GLY A 276 -9.24 -11.75 3.86
CA GLY A 276 -10.58 -11.86 3.32
C GLY A 276 -11.06 -10.64 2.53
N LEU A 277 -10.37 -9.50 2.59
CA LEU A 277 -10.75 -8.30 1.87
C LEU A 277 -10.07 -8.24 0.49
N SER A 278 -10.87 -8.03 -0.55
CA SER A 278 -10.39 -7.94 -1.92
C SER A 278 -11.16 -6.89 -2.73
N LEU A 279 -10.53 -6.36 -3.77
CA LEU A 279 -11.22 -5.62 -4.82
C LEU A 279 -11.72 -6.61 -5.85
N GLN A 280 -13.04 -6.67 -6.05
CA GLN A 280 -13.71 -7.63 -6.92
C GLN A 280 -13.89 -7.11 -8.33
N SER A 281 -14.28 -5.84 -8.48
CA SER A 281 -14.45 -5.21 -9.79
C SER A 281 -13.92 -3.79 -9.82
N SER A 282 -13.50 -3.35 -11.00
CA SER A 282 -13.02 -2.00 -11.26
C SER A 282 -13.42 -1.56 -12.68
N ARG A 283 -14.04 -0.39 -12.76
CA ARG A 283 -14.44 0.22 -14.04
C ARG A 283 -14.05 1.69 -14.05
N LEU A 284 -13.49 2.13 -15.14
CA LEU A 284 -13.08 3.51 -15.42
C LEU A 284 -13.86 4.03 -16.63
N ASP A 285 -14.77 4.96 -16.41
CA ASP A 285 -15.44 5.71 -17.46
C ASP A 285 -14.78 7.09 -17.55
N VAL A 286 -14.31 7.45 -18.75
CA VAL A 286 -13.51 8.65 -18.98
C VAL A 286 -14.10 9.47 -20.11
N THR A 287 -14.28 10.75 -19.86
CA THR A 287 -14.56 11.75 -20.89
C THR A 287 -13.46 12.81 -20.85
N SER A 288 -12.91 13.13 -22.02
CA SER A 288 -11.85 14.13 -22.14
C SER A 288 -12.07 15.06 -23.32
N ASN A 289 -11.64 16.31 -23.17
CA ASN A 289 -11.61 17.29 -24.24
C ASN A 289 -10.24 17.96 -24.29
N ALA A 290 -9.45 17.62 -25.30
CA ALA A 290 -8.09 18.11 -25.46
C ALA A 290 -8.04 19.61 -25.83
N ASP A 291 -9.01 20.10 -26.60
CA ASP A 291 -9.08 21.53 -26.97
C ASP A 291 -9.39 22.38 -25.75
N ASP A 292 -10.30 21.92 -24.90
CA ASP A 292 -10.66 22.58 -23.63
C ASP A 292 -9.68 22.27 -22.48
N GLY A 293 -8.84 21.25 -22.62
CA GLY A 293 -7.79 20.91 -21.66
C GLY A 293 -8.26 20.30 -20.35
N TRP A 294 -9.38 19.57 -20.35
CA TRP A 294 -9.88 18.87 -19.16
C TRP A 294 -10.19 17.40 -19.44
N GLY A 295 -10.13 16.58 -18.40
CA GLY A 295 -10.58 15.21 -18.35
C GLY A 295 -11.40 14.94 -17.10
N TYR A 296 -12.40 14.07 -17.22
CA TYR A 296 -13.19 13.60 -16.10
C TYR A 296 -13.24 12.07 -16.13
N THR A 297 -12.99 11.46 -14.97
CA THR A 297 -13.00 10.02 -14.80
C THR A 297 -13.97 9.64 -13.70
N GLU A 298 -14.90 8.74 -13.96
CA GLU A 298 -15.65 8.03 -12.94
C GLU A 298 -15.01 6.66 -12.71
N TRP A 299 -14.49 6.44 -11.54
CA TRP A 299 -13.90 5.18 -11.14
C TRP A 299 -14.81 4.44 -10.19
N ILE A 300 -15.39 3.35 -10.65
CA ILE A 300 -16.28 2.49 -9.87
C ILE A 300 -15.46 1.32 -9.36
N LEU A 301 -15.48 1.16 -8.04
CA LEU A 301 -14.76 0.13 -7.30
C LEU A 301 -15.76 -0.69 -6.49
N GLU A 302 -15.64 -2.01 -6.52
CA GLU A 302 -16.43 -2.91 -5.71
C GLU A 302 -15.53 -3.78 -4.86
N PHE A 303 -15.63 -3.62 -3.54
CA PHE A 303 -14.89 -4.39 -2.55
C PHE A 303 -15.73 -5.57 -2.10
N ARG A 304 -15.05 -6.69 -1.80
CA ARG A 304 -15.65 -7.90 -1.26
C ARG A 304 -14.89 -8.39 -0.04
N ASN A 305 -15.62 -8.85 0.96
CA ASN A 305 -15.05 -9.39 2.18
C ASN A 305 -15.53 -10.85 2.39
N ASP A 306 -14.62 -11.79 2.15
CA ASP A 306 -14.86 -13.22 2.33
C ASP A 306 -14.53 -13.73 3.74
N HIS A 307 -14.21 -12.81 4.68
CA HIS A 307 -14.02 -13.20 6.08
C HIS A 307 -15.34 -13.67 6.71
N GLU A 308 -15.30 -14.70 7.54
CA GLU A 308 -16.53 -15.33 8.02
C GLU A 308 -17.34 -14.49 9.02
N SER A 309 -16.69 -13.67 9.84
CA SER A 309 -17.35 -12.95 10.95
C SER A 309 -17.01 -11.46 11.02
N ARG A 310 -15.91 -11.01 10.44
CA ARG A 310 -15.41 -9.64 10.64
C ARG A 310 -15.79 -8.69 9.52
N GLN A 311 -16.29 -7.56 9.91
CA GLN A 311 -16.36 -6.38 9.06
C GLN A 311 -14.94 -5.86 8.80
N ARG A 312 -14.68 -5.35 7.59
CA ARG A 312 -13.37 -4.83 7.20
C ARG A 312 -13.49 -3.42 6.65
N GLU A 313 -12.45 -2.63 6.85
CA GLU A 313 -12.29 -1.33 6.21
C GLU A 313 -11.39 -1.47 5.00
N ALA A 314 -11.87 -1.12 3.81
CA ALA A 314 -11.03 -1.00 2.63
C ALA A 314 -10.36 0.37 2.62
N ARG A 315 -9.03 0.39 2.49
CA ARG A 315 -8.22 1.61 2.41
C ARG A 315 -7.33 1.56 1.19
N ALA A 316 -7.34 2.67 0.45
CA ALA A 316 -6.47 2.85 -0.70
C ALA A 316 -5.92 4.27 -0.73
N GLU A 317 -4.61 4.42 -0.92
CA GLU A 317 -4.06 5.66 -1.41
C GLU A 317 -4.10 5.64 -2.93
N ILE A 318 -4.74 6.65 -3.49
CA ILE A 318 -4.97 6.79 -4.93
C ILE A 318 -4.19 8.00 -5.42
N GLN A 319 -3.30 7.78 -6.39
CA GLN A 319 -2.67 8.84 -7.16
C GLN A 319 -3.64 9.32 -8.22
N LEU A 320 -3.95 10.60 -8.19
CA LEU A 320 -4.77 11.29 -9.18
C LEU A 320 -3.93 11.70 -10.39
N PRO A 321 -4.54 11.98 -11.54
CA PRO A 321 -3.87 12.70 -12.61
C PRO A 321 -3.27 14.01 -12.10
N PRO A 322 -2.17 14.51 -12.66
CA PRO A 322 -1.54 15.77 -12.23
C PRO A 322 -2.52 16.93 -12.20
N GLY A 323 -2.61 17.61 -11.05
CA GLY A 323 -3.59 18.66 -10.83
C GLY A 323 -5.05 18.20 -10.72
N GLY A 324 -5.28 16.91 -10.58
CA GLY A 324 -6.60 16.33 -10.42
C GLY A 324 -7.20 16.56 -9.04
N VAL A 325 -8.53 16.58 -8.99
CA VAL A 325 -9.30 16.68 -7.74
C VAL A 325 -10.48 15.72 -7.79
N VAL A 326 -10.79 15.11 -6.66
CA VAL A 326 -12.04 14.38 -6.52
C VAL A 326 -13.17 15.39 -6.42
N SER A 327 -14.15 15.26 -7.33
CA SER A 327 -15.29 16.17 -7.50
C SER A 327 -16.65 15.47 -7.42
N ARG A 328 -16.64 14.14 -7.22
CA ARG A 328 -17.79 13.31 -6.91
C ARG A 328 -17.38 12.13 -6.05
N LEU A 329 -18.22 11.76 -5.10
CA LEU A 329 -18.08 10.53 -4.33
C LEU A 329 -19.47 9.98 -4.07
N THR A 330 -19.71 8.72 -4.47
CA THR A 330 -21.00 8.06 -4.34
C THR A 330 -20.81 6.70 -3.71
N LEU A 331 -21.69 6.32 -2.79
CA LEU A 331 -21.77 4.98 -2.20
C LEU A 331 -23.12 4.36 -2.58
N TRP A 332 -23.13 3.09 -2.96
CA TRP A 332 -24.38 2.32 -3.09
C TRP A 332 -24.76 1.70 -1.75
N VAL A 333 -25.90 2.13 -1.21
CA VAL A 333 -26.49 1.60 0.01
C VAL A 333 -27.81 0.91 -0.36
N TYR A 334 -27.87 -0.41 -0.20
CA TYR A 334 -29.05 -1.21 -0.63
C TYR A 334 -29.44 -1.01 -2.09
N GLY A 335 -28.47 -0.80 -2.97
CA GLY A 335 -28.72 -0.57 -4.39
C GLY A 335 -29.05 0.88 -4.79
N GLU A 336 -29.22 1.80 -3.80
CA GLU A 336 -29.45 3.22 -4.06
C GLU A 336 -28.17 4.02 -3.97
N GLU A 337 -28.00 4.97 -4.89
CA GLU A 337 -26.87 5.91 -4.87
C GLU A 337 -27.05 6.95 -3.76
N ARG A 338 -25.99 7.12 -2.96
CA ARG A 338 -25.88 8.15 -1.94
C ARG A 338 -24.68 9.03 -2.29
N GLU A 339 -24.93 10.30 -2.50
CA GLU A 339 -23.88 11.28 -2.80
C GLU A 339 -23.26 11.83 -1.52
N ALA A 340 -21.98 12.21 -1.62
CA ALA A 340 -21.21 12.74 -0.50
C ALA A 340 -21.62 14.13 -0.08
N ALA A 341 -21.31 14.49 1.15
CA ALA A 341 -21.13 15.87 1.58
C ALA A 341 -19.65 16.29 1.43
N PHE A 342 -19.41 17.52 0.97
CA PHE A 342 -18.09 18.12 0.86
C PHE A 342 -17.98 19.24 1.87
N ALA A 343 -17.05 19.12 2.81
CA ALA A 343 -16.87 20.09 3.88
C ALA A 343 -15.40 20.17 4.32
N GLY A 344 -15.12 20.90 5.38
CA GLY A 344 -13.79 20.98 5.96
C GLY A 344 -13.21 19.62 6.31
N ARG A 345 -11.92 19.42 6.08
CA ARG A 345 -11.25 18.12 6.28
C ARG A 345 -11.47 17.56 7.69
N GLY A 346 -11.42 18.41 8.72
CA GLY A 346 -11.67 17.98 10.11
C GLY A 346 -13.12 17.54 10.33
N GLU A 347 -14.08 18.25 9.75
CA GLU A 347 -15.51 17.96 9.87
C GLU A 347 -15.88 16.62 9.26
N VAL A 348 -15.44 16.36 8.02
CA VAL A 348 -15.75 15.08 7.34
C VAL A 348 -15.07 13.90 8.04
N ARG A 349 -13.89 14.09 8.62
CA ARG A 349 -13.20 13.06 9.39
C ARG A 349 -13.90 12.74 10.70
N ALA A 350 -14.31 13.77 11.43
CA ALA A 350 -15.07 13.60 12.66
C ALA A 350 -16.38 12.86 12.38
N ALA A 351 -17.10 13.22 11.32
CA ALA A 351 -18.31 12.53 10.89
C ALA A 351 -18.04 11.06 10.53
N TYR A 352 -16.95 10.77 9.81
CA TYR A 352 -16.57 9.40 9.48
C TYR A 352 -16.24 8.59 10.74
N GLN A 353 -15.42 9.12 11.64
CA GLN A 353 -15.04 8.43 12.87
C GLN A 353 -16.25 8.15 13.76
N GLU A 354 -17.16 9.09 13.90
CA GLU A 354 -18.39 8.90 14.66
C GLU A 354 -19.25 7.75 14.08
N VAL A 355 -19.44 7.73 12.77
CA VAL A 355 -20.29 6.73 12.11
C VAL A 355 -19.57 5.39 11.96
N ALA A 356 -18.34 5.36 11.51
CA ALA A 356 -17.58 4.13 11.30
C ALA A 356 -17.16 3.48 12.61
N VAL A 357 -16.60 4.26 13.53
CA VAL A 357 -16.00 3.74 14.76
C VAL A 357 -17.05 3.56 15.86
N ALA A 358 -17.87 4.59 16.14
CA ALA A 358 -18.83 4.54 17.23
C ALA A 358 -20.11 3.78 16.85
N GLN A 359 -20.67 4.03 15.65
CA GLN A 359 -21.96 3.43 15.24
C GLN A 359 -21.80 2.15 14.42
N ARG A 360 -20.60 1.84 13.90
CA ARG A 360 -20.31 0.69 13.01
C ARG A 360 -21.23 0.62 11.79
N ARG A 361 -21.47 1.77 11.16
CA ARG A 361 -22.31 1.92 9.97
C ARG A 361 -21.47 2.23 8.74
N ASP A 362 -22.10 2.32 7.59
CA ASP A 362 -21.52 2.33 6.26
C ASP A 362 -21.08 3.75 5.76
N PRO A 363 -20.02 4.39 6.26
CA PRO A 363 -19.48 5.59 5.66
C PRO A 363 -18.36 5.30 4.66
N VAL A 364 -18.19 6.23 3.72
CA VAL A 364 -17.01 6.34 2.87
C VAL A 364 -16.40 7.72 3.05
N LEU A 365 -15.08 7.77 3.23
CA LEU A 365 -14.34 9.02 3.39
C LEU A 365 -13.26 9.13 2.31
N VAL A 366 -13.13 10.30 1.72
CA VAL A 366 -12.00 10.65 0.85
C VAL A 366 -11.39 11.96 1.32
N THR A 367 -10.10 11.92 1.61
CA THR A 367 -9.29 13.10 1.98
C THR A 367 -7.96 13.09 1.23
N THR A 368 -7.33 14.24 1.08
CA THR A 368 -5.99 14.29 0.45
C THR A 368 -4.92 13.67 1.35
N SER A 369 -3.97 12.96 0.76
CA SER A 369 -2.80 12.36 1.41
C SER A 369 -1.46 12.88 0.88
N GLY A 370 -1.48 13.84 -0.04
CA GLY A 370 -0.29 14.44 -0.65
C GLY A 370 -0.67 15.23 -1.91
N PRO A 371 0.30 15.77 -2.65
CA PRO A 371 0.06 16.35 -3.96
C PRO A 371 -0.52 15.30 -4.90
N ASP A 372 -1.64 15.63 -5.53
CA ASP A 372 -2.34 14.73 -6.45
C ASP A 372 -2.58 13.31 -5.88
N ARG A 373 -2.83 13.21 -4.56
CA ARG A 373 -3.08 11.96 -3.84
C ARG A 373 -4.25 12.08 -2.89
N VAL A 374 -5.04 11.03 -2.83
CA VAL A 374 -6.16 10.91 -1.89
C VAL A 374 -6.13 9.58 -1.18
N LEU A 375 -6.49 9.60 0.11
CA LEU A 375 -6.80 8.42 0.89
C LEU A 375 -8.30 8.19 0.84
N MET A 376 -8.70 7.04 0.35
CA MET A 376 -10.08 6.53 0.37
C MET A 376 -10.22 5.49 1.47
N GLN A 377 -11.28 5.60 2.25
CA GLN A 377 -11.62 4.70 3.36
C GLN A 377 -13.08 4.31 3.24
N CYS A 378 -13.35 3.01 3.21
CA CYS A 378 -14.69 2.44 3.06
C CYS A 378 -14.94 1.43 4.17
N PHE A 379 -15.88 1.69 5.05
CA PHE A 379 -16.23 0.82 6.17
C PHE A 379 -17.75 0.77 6.39
N PRO A 380 -18.30 -0.36 6.85
CA PRO A 380 -17.73 -1.68 6.80
C PRO A 380 -18.01 -2.40 5.49
N VAL A 381 -17.01 -3.11 4.95
CA VAL A 381 -17.31 -4.14 3.95
C VAL A 381 -17.82 -5.36 4.70
N PRO A 382 -19.11 -5.78 4.50
CA PRO A 382 -19.72 -6.83 5.32
C PRO A 382 -19.04 -8.19 5.13
N PRO A 383 -18.98 -9.05 6.14
CA PRO A 383 -18.39 -10.39 6.03
C PRO A 383 -19.24 -11.34 5.18
N LYS A 384 -18.77 -12.59 5.02
CA LYS A 384 -19.46 -13.70 4.32
C LYS A 384 -19.74 -13.39 2.84
N GLY A 385 -18.78 -12.79 2.15
CA GLY A 385 -18.91 -12.42 0.74
C GLY A 385 -19.72 -11.14 0.51
N GLY A 386 -19.98 -10.36 1.55
CA GLY A 386 -20.62 -9.06 1.42
C GLY A 386 -19.77 -8.08 0.59
N THR A 387 -20.43 -7.20 -0.14
CA THR A 387 -19.79 -6.23 -1.04
C THR A 387 -20.10 -4.79 -0.68
N MET A 388 -19.22 -3.88 -1.09
CA MET A 388 -19.38 -2.44 -0.99
C MET A 388 -18.94 -1.78 -2.28
N LYS A 389 -19.84 -1.06 -2.95
CA LYS A 389 -19.61 -0.41 -4.25
C LYS A 389 -19.50 1.10 -4.06
N VAL A 390 -18.43 1.68 -4.61
CA VAL A 390 -18.10 3.11 -4.49
C VAL A 390 -17.78 3.67 -5.86
N ARG A 391 -18.23 4.91 -6.15
CA ARG A 391 -17.83 5.70 -7.32
C ARG A 391 -17.00 6.90 -6.87
N LEU A 392 -15.86 7.09 -7.50
CA LEU A 392 -14.98 8.22 -7.33
C LEU A 392 -14.94 9.03 -8.64
N GLY A 393 -15.48 10.24 -8.66
CA GLY A 393 -15.40 11.14 -9.81
C GLY A 393 -14.21 12.09 -9.68
N ILE A 394 -13.33 12.09 -10.68
CA ILE A 394 -12.07 12.83 -10.70
C ILE A 394 -12.08 13.82 -11.85
N THR A 395 -12.03 15.11 -11.56
CA THR A 395 -11.81 16.18 -12.54
C THR A 395 -10.30 16.50 -12.57
N ALA A 396 -9.68 16.45 -13.73
CA ALA A 396 -8.26 16.75 -13.89
C ALA A 396 -7.99 17.62 -15.14
N PRO A 397 -6.98 18.49 -15.10
CA PRO A 397 -6.47 19.09 -16.31
C PRO A 397 -5.74 18.05 -17.14
N LEU A 398 -5.80 18.15 -18.47
CA LEU A 398 -4.86 17.44 -19.34
C LEU A 398 -3.51 18.16 -19.26
N THR A 399 -2.42 17.41 -19.17
CA THR A 399 -1.10 18.03 -19.04
C THR A 399 -0.59 18.46 -20.42
N PRO A 400 -0.26 19.75 -20.64
CA PRO A 400 0.29 20.19 -21.93
C PRO A 400 1.67 19.61 -22.18
N LEU A 401 1.87 19.02 -23.34
CA LEU A 401 3.17 18.57 -23.86
C LEU A 401 3.72 19.53 -24.91
N GLY A 402 2.86 20.36 -25.49
CA GLY A 402 3.14 21.32 -26.51
C GLY A 402 1.89 22.13 -26.88
N ALA A 403 1.96 22.92 -27.95
CA ALA A 403 0.82 23.67 -28.44
C ALA A 403 -0.32 22.79 -28.98
N GLN A 404 0.02 21.61 -29.50
CA GLN A 404 -0.90 20.73 -30.23
C GLN A 404 -1.07 19.36 -29.58
N GLU A 405 -0.45 19.10 -28.44
CA GLU A 405 -0.44 17.81 -27.79
C GLU A 405 -0.62 17.96 -26.30
N VAL A 406 -1.52 17.14 -25.73
CA VAL A 406 -1.77 17.05 -24.29
C VAL A 406 -1.78 15.59 -23.83
N ALA A 407 -1.41 15.35 -22.60
CA ALA A 407 -1.41 14.03 -21.99
C ALA A 407 -2.57 13.86 -21.01
N PHE A 408 -3.28 12.75 -21.12
CA PHE A 408 -4.19 12.24 -20.10
C PHE A 408 -3.46 11.17 -19.26
N VAL A 409 -3.44 11.33 -17.95
CA VAL A 409 -2.85 10.40 -16.99
C VAL A 409 -3.95 9.63 -16.28
N TRP A 410 -3.78 8.32 -16.11
CA TRP A 410 -4.74 7.48 -15.42
C TRP A 410 -4.60 7.62 -13.89
N PRO A 411 -5.73 7.66 -13.14
CA PRO A 411 -5.66 7.48 -11.70
C PRO A 411 -5.24 6.04 -11.39
N ARG A 412 -4.51 5.84 -10.29
CA ARG A 412 -4.03 4.52 -9.89
C ARG A 412 -3.98 4.33 -8.38
N ILE A 413 -4.19 3.11 -7.92
CA ILE A 413 -3.97 2.73 -6.53
C ILE A 413 -2.46 2.54 -6.34
N VAL A 414 -1.88 3.31 -5.42
CA VAL A 414 -0.44 3.28 -5.11
C VAL A 414 -0.14 2.56 -3.80
N GLU A 415 -1.11 2.50 -2.90
CA GLU A 415 -1.03 1.76 -1.65
C GLU A 415 -2.42 1.22 -1.27
N ARG A 416 -2.50 0.03 -0.69
CA ARG A 416 -3.77 -0.62 -0.35
C ARG A 416 -3.62 -1.62 0.79
N ASN A 417 -4.72 -1.87 1.52
CA ASN A 417 -4.79 -2.90 2.56
C ASN A 417 -5.59 -4.16 2.16
N PHE A 418 -6.01 -4.27 0.91
CA PHE A 418 -6.80 -5.36 0.36
C PHE A 418 -6.07 -6.09 -0.78
N ALA A 419 -6.49 -7.31 -1.07
CA ALA A 419 -5.95 -8.07 -2.18
C ALA A 419 -6.60 -7.66 -3.51
N PHE A 420 -5.88 -7.83 -4.62
CA PHE A 420 -6.49 -7.88 -5.94
C PHE A 420 -6.82 -9.33 -6.28
N ALA A 421 -8.01 -9.58 -6.84
CA ALA A 421 -8.32 -10.86 -7.46
C ALA A 421 -7.34 -11.08 -8.63
N GLU A 422 -6.82 -12.29 -8.80
CA GLU A 422 -5.81 -12.60 -9.84
C GLU A 422 -6.30 -12.30 -11.26
N THR A 423 -7.61 -12.40 -11.48
CA THR A 423 -8.26 -12.15 -12.78
C THR A 423 -8.71 -10.71 -12.97
N LEU A 424 -8.51 -9.85 -11.96
CA LEU A 424 -9.06 -8.50 -11.97
C LEU A 424 -8.34 -7.61 -12.98
N LYS A 425 -9.15 -6.96 -13.80
CA LYS A 425 -8.74 -5.95 -14.79
C LYS A 425 -9.66 -4.74 -14.69
N HIS A 426 -9.14 -3.56 -15.01
CA HIS A 426 -10.00 -2.40 -15.21
C HIS A 426 -10.77 -2.56 -16.51
N LEU A 427 -12.09 -2.44 -16.46
CA LEU A 427 -12.91 -2.18 -17.63
C LEU A 427 -12.85 -0.68 -17.91
N VAL A 428 -12.48 -0.30 -19.11
CA VAL A 428 -12.32 1.10 -19.50
C VAL A 428 -13.26 1.46 -20.62
N TRP A 429 -13.96 2.59 -20.45
CA TRP A 429 -14.68 3.30 -21.48
C TRP A 429 -14.07 4.70 -21.60
N LEU A 430 -13.63 5.09 -22.78
CA LEU A 430 -13.04 6.41 -23.02
C LEU A 430 -13.76 7.11 -24.16
N GLU A 431 -14.22 8.33 -23.92
CA GLU A 431 -14.78 9.23 -24.92
C GLU A 431 -13.91 10.48 -25.05
N SER A 432 -13.57 10.83 -26.29
CA SER A 432 -12.85 12.07 -26.62
C SER A 432 -13.27 12.57 -28.01
N PRO A 433 -13.65 13.83 -28.16
CA PRO A 433 -13.92 14.40 -29.50
C PRO A 433 -12.63 14.57 -30.32
N GLN A 434 -11.45 14.51 -29.67
CA GLN A 434 -10.17 14.64 -30.36
C GLN A 434 -9.49 13.29 -30.53
N LYS A 435 -8.58 13.23 -31.50
CA LYS A 435 -7.84 12.02 -31.85
C LYS A 435 -6.90 11.60 -30.71
N ILE A 436 -6.98 10.32 -30.36
CA ILE A 436 -6.04 9.66 -29.44
C ILE A 436 -4.81 9.26 -30.25
N LEU A 437 -3.65 9.67 -29.76
CA LEU A 437 -2.36 9.37 -30.34
C LEU A 437 -1.73 8.16 -29.62
N ASN A 438 -1.31 7.15 -30.37
CA ASN A 438 -0.55 6.00 -29.86
C ASN A 438 -1.15 5.32 -28.60
N PRO A 439 -2.38 4.82 -28.61
CA PRO A 439 -2.89 4.05 -27.50
C PRO A 439 -2.05 2.76 -27.35
N PRO A 440 -1.71 2.34 -26.11
CA PRO A 440 -0.94 1.12 -25.90
C PRO A 440 -1.61 -0.09 -26.51
N SER A 441 -0.97 -0.74 -27.48
CA SER A 441 -1.52 -1.92 -28.19
C SER A 441 -1.82 -3.09 -27.27
N SER A 442 -1.08 -3.21 -26.17
CA SER A 442 -1.24 -4.26 -25.15
C SER A 442 -2.59 -4.20 -24.39
N TRP A 443 -3.34 -3.11 -24.53
CA TRP A 443 -4.61 -2.93 -23.81
C TRP A 443 -5.82 -3.48 -24.54
N GLY A 444 -5.65 -4.00 -25.76
CA GLY A 444 -6.75 -4.61 -26.50
C GLY A 444 -7.89 -3.64 -26.80
N TRP A 445 -7.55 -2.42 -27.23
CA TRP A 445 -8.54 -1.41 -27.59
C TRP A 445 -9.48 -1.90 -28.68
N SER A 446 -10.78 -1.71 -28.44
CA SER A 446 -11.81 -1.82 -29.46
C SER A 446 -12.48 -0.47 -29.68
N ASN A 447 -12.67 -0.11 -30.95
CA ASN A 447 -13.40 1.10 -31.29
C ASN A 447 -14.90 0.80 -31.26
N THR A 448 -15.63 1.49 -30.39
CA THR A 448 -17.08 1.34 -30.23
C THR A 448 -17.89 2.44 -30.93
N GLY A 449 -17.20 3.40 -31.53
CA GLY A 449 -17.79 4.53 -32.28
C GLY A 449 -16.70 5.48 -32.76
N THR A 450 -17.12 6.55 -33.43
CA THR A 450 -16.18 7.54 -34.01
C THR A 450 -15.29 8.20 -32.96
N ASN A 451 -15.78 8.34 -31.73
CA ASN A 451 -15.11 9.08 -30.66
C ASN A 451 -15.04 8.30 -29.32
N SER A 452 -15.31 7.00 -29.36
CA SER A 452 -15.30 6.18 -28.13
C SER A 452 -14.47 4.91 -28.30
N LEU A 453 -13.69 4.59 -27.27
CA LEU A 453 -12.84 3.42 -27.18
C LEU A 453 -13.14 2.64 -25.93
N THR A 454 -13.15 1.31 -26.03
CA THR A 454 -13.18 0.42 -24.86
C THR A 454 -11.88 -0.36 -24.76
N ALA A 455 -11.48 -0.65 -23.54
CA ALA A 455 -10.30 -1.46 -23.28
C ALA A 455 -10.43 -2.25 -21.99
N THR A 456 -9.59 -3.26 -21.86
CA THR A 456 -9.41 -4.01 -20.63
C THR A 456 -7.95 -3.86 -20.19
N ILE A 457 -7.75 -3.07 -19.14
CA ILE A 457 -6.41 -2.68 -18.67
C ILE A 457 -6.02 -3.52 -17.44
N PRO A 458 -4.78 -4.02 -17.33
CA PRO A 458 -4.32 -4.65 -16.10
C PRO A 458 -4.47 -3.70 -14.91
N ILE A 459 -4.96 -4.20 -13.76
CA ILE A 459 -5.06 -3.37 -12.55
C ILE A 459 -3.70 -3.01 -11.97
N TYR A 460 -2.73 -3.86 -12.22
CA TYR A 460 -1.35 -3.67 -11.78
C TYR A 460 -0.43 -3.42 -12.97
N TRP A 461 0.07 -2.22 -13.07
CA TRP A 461 0.97 -1.81 -14.16
C TRP A 461 2.46 -1.97 -13.82
N GLY A 462 2.76 -2.43 -12.63
CA GLY A 462 4.12 -2.39 -12.09
C GLY A 462 4.53 -1.01 -11.57
N PRO A 463 5.55 -0.95 -10.72
CA PRO A 463 5.94 0.30 -10.06
C PRO A 463 6.55 1.34 -11.03
N HIS A 464 7.20 0.92 -12.09
CA HIS A 464 7.89 1.81 -13.05
C HIS A 464 7.02 2.25 -14.23
N ALA A 465 5.80 1.71 -14.38
CA ALA A 465 4.93 2.05 -15.50
C ALA A 465 3.99 3.21 -15.14
N PHE A 466 4.02 4.26 -15.95
CA PHE A 466 3.13 5.42 -15.85
C PHE A 466 2.39 5.57 -17.19
N PRO A 467 1.38 4.74 -17.44
CA PRO A 467 0.68 4.77 -18.70
C PRO A 467 -0.07 6.08 -18.86
N THR A 468 0.11 6.71 -20.02
CA THR A 468 -0.55 7.95 -20.40
C THR A 468 -1.13 7.80 -21.80
N LEU A 469 -2.17 8.56 -22.06
CA LEU A 469 -2.69 8.72 -23.42
C LEU A 469 -2.35 10.13 -23.90
N LYS A 470 -1.82 10.21 -25.12
CA LYS A 470 -1.60 11.48 -25.79
C LYS A 470 -2.82 11.79 -26.66
N LEU A 471 -3.29 13.01 -26.54
CA LEU A 471 -4.43 13.52 -27.29
C LEU A 471 -3.99 14.69 -28.16
N GLN A 472 -4.48 14.70 -29.39
CA GLN A 472 -4.24 15.80 -30.30
C GLN A 472 -5.11 17.00 -29.92
N ARG A 473 -4.53 18.19 -29.90
CA ARG A 473 -5.20 19.48 -29.68
C ARG A 473 -5.08 20.33 -30.91
N LYS A 474 -6.12 21.13 -31.22
CA LYS A 474 -6.03 22.13 -32.30
C LYS A 474 -5.16 23.30 -31.90
N ALA A 475 -4.18 23.66 -32.73
CA ALA A 475 -3.25 24.76 -32.41
C ALA A 475 -3.98 26.09 -32.23
N GLU A 476 -5.03 26.33 -33.02
CA GLU A 476 -5.85 27.54 -33.04
C GLU A 476 -7.06 27.48 -32.11
N ALA A 477 -7.13 26.51 -31.20
CA ALA A 477 -8.27 26.39 -30.29
C ALA A 477 -8.41 27.70 -29.52
N ASN A 478 -9.52 28.39 -29.77
CA ASN A 478 -9.90 29.61 -29.03
C ASN A 478 -9.97 29.29 -27.54
N SER A 479 -9.67 30.29 -26.71
CA SER A 479 -9.73 30.13 -25.25
C SER A 479 -11.14 29.73 -24.82
N PRO A 480 -11.37 28.43 -24.44
CA PRO A 480 -12.67 27.98 -24.00
C PRO A 480 -13.09 28.69 -22.70
N TRP A 481 -14.41 28.84 -22.53
CA TRP A 481 -14.99 29.46 -21.36
C TRP A 481 -16.12 28.63 -20.75
N SER A 482 -16.36 28.80 -19.46
CA SER A 482 -17.47 28.17 -18.74
C SER A 482 -18.05 29.14 -17.73
N ILE A 483 -19.35 29.00 -17.42
CA ILE A 483 -20.04 29.86 -16.45
C ILE A 483 -19.81 29.34 -15.03
N ASP A 484 -19.36 30.21 -14.12
CA ASP A 484 -19.42 30.03 -12.68
C ASP A 484 -20.83 30.43 -12.19
N ASP A 485 -21.76 29.50 -12.27
CA ASP A 485 -23.16 29.68 -11.89
C ASP A 485 -23.43 29.48 -10.39
N ARG A 486 -22.42 29.07 -9.63
CA ARG A 486 -22.52 28.86 -8.18
C ARG A 486 -22.05 30.07 -7.37
N SER A 487 -21.55 31.12 -7.99
CA SER A 487 -21.18 32.36 -7.36
C SER A 487 -22.13 33.49 -7.75
N THR A 488 -22.30 34.47 -6.85
CA THR A 488 -23.10 35.65 -7.10
C THR A 488 -22.22 36.90 -6.92
N PRO A 489 -22.04 37.74 -7.95
CA PRO A 489 -22.61 37.62 -9.30
C PRO A 489 -22.01 36.46 -10.12
N HIS A 490 -22.73 35.97 -11.14
CA HIS A 490 -22.22 34.99 -12.08
C HIS A 490 -20.98 35.51 -12.78
N ALA A 491 -20.03 34.63 -13.03
CA ALA A 491 -18.81 35.01 -13.71
C ALA A 491 -18.46 33.97 -14.79
N THR A 492 -17.57 34.32 -15.68
CA THR A 492 -17.00 33.39 -16.66
C THR A 492 -15.59 33.02 -16.29
N VAL A 493 -15.26 31.76 -16.42
CA VAL A 493 -13.89 31.24 -16.32
C VAL A 493 -13.41 30.91 -17.72
N ARG A 494 -12.26 31.45 -18.09
CA ARG A 494 -11.58 31.19 -19.35
C ARG A 494 -10.30 30.40 -19.09
N GLN A 495 -9.94 29.55 -20.05
CA GLN A 495 -8.69 28.82 -20.03
C GLN A 495 -7.91 29.09 -21.32
N ALA A 496 -6.63 29.33 -21.19
CA ALA A 496 -5.69 29.47 -22.30
C ALA A 496 -4.44 28.64 -22.04
N ILE A 497 -3.83 28.15 -23.10
CA ILE A 497 -2.50 27.54 -23.01
C ILE A 497 -1.45 28.64 -23.24
N SER A 498 -0.39 28.63 -22.47
CA SER A 498 0.72 29.55 -22.62
C SER A 498 2.04 28.80 -22.52
N SER A 499 3.03 29.26 -23.26
CA SER A 499 4.42 28.82 -23.09
C SER A 499 5.22 29.87 -22.34
N VAL A 500 6.02 29.43 -21.41
CA VAL A 500 6.94 30.27 -20.64
C VAL A 500 8.36 29.78 -20.87
N THR A 501 9.22 30.65 -21.38
CA THR A 501 10.64 30.37 -21.48
C THR A 501 11.35 31.06 -20.33
N ASN A 502 11.95 30.29 -19.44
CA ASN A 502 12.67 30.79 -18.28
C ASN A 502 14.17 30.81 -18.55
N PRO A 503 14.77 31.97 -18.82
CA PRO A 503 16.11 32.02 -19.39
C PRO A 503 17.28 31.85 -18.43
N SER A 504 17.13 31.93 -17.13
CA SER A 504 18.25 31.70 -16.22
C SER A 504 17.74 31.19 -14.88
N ARG A 505 18.13 29.99 -14.58
CA ARG A 505 17.91 29.40 -13.27
C ARG A 505 19.27 29.32 -12.56
N GLY A 506 19.24 29.40 -11.26
CA GLY A 506 20.41 29.33 -10.41
C GLY A 506 21.09 27.96 -10.44
N ARG A 507 21.69 27.58 -9.33
CA ARG A 507 22.38 26.29 -9.19
C ARG A 507 21.43 25.10 -9.27
N LEU A 508 21.86 24.02 -9.95
CA LEU A 508 21.15 22.74 -9.97
C LEU A 508 21.81 21.75 -9.00
N ALA A 509 21.16 21.51 -7.87
CA ALA A 509 21.50 20.45 -6.96
C ALA A 509 20.66 19.21 -7.30
N VAL A 510 21.29 18.09 -7.59
CA VAL A 510 20.59 16.84 -7.85
C VAL A 510 20.87 15.86 -6.71
N VAL A 511 19.80 15.26 -6.16
CA VAL A 511 19.89 14.26 -5.09
C VAL A 511 19.28 12.97 -5.62
N VAL A 512 20.07 11.91 -5.70
CA VAL A 512 19.62 10.62 -6.22
C VAL A 512 19.64 9.57 -5.13
N ASP A 513 18.55 8.81 -5.06
CA ASP A 513 18.44 7.67 -4.17
C ASP A 513 19.43 6.57 -4.56
N GLY A 514 20.30 6.18 -3.64
CA GLY A 514 21.19 5.02 -3.75
C GLY A 514 20.52 3.70 -3.33
N GLY A 515 19.24 3.75 -2.95
CA GLY A 515 18.44 2.59 -2.59
C GLY A 515 18.05 1.74 -3.79
N ARG A 516 17.35 0.66 -3.50
CA ARG A 516 16.96 -0.39 -4.46
C ARG A 516 16.36 0.15 -5.76
N ASP A 517 15.44 1.08 -5.66
CA ASP A 517 14.67 1.60 -6.79
C ASP A 517 15.40 2.76 -7.52
N GLY A 518 16.50 3.29 -6.96
CA GLY A 518 17.17 4.48 -7.48
C GLY A 518 18.01 4.27 -8.76
N ARG A 519 18.28 3.02 -9.14
CA ARG A 519 19.15 2.69 -10.30
C ARG A 519 18.66 3.33 -11.59
N ASP A 520 17.36 3.24 -11.89
CA ASP A 520 16.80 3.77 -13.13
C ASP A 520 16.93 5.31 -13.18
N GLY A 521 16.77 5.98 -12.02
CA GLY A 521 16.96 7.41 -11.90
C GLY A 521 18.40 7.85 -12.14
N TRP A 522 19.35 7.08 -11.61
CA TRP A 522 20.77 7.31 -11.84
C TRP A 522 21.14 7.17 -13.32
N GLU A 523 20.69 6.11 -13.97
CA GLU A 523 20.96 5.86 -15.38
C GLU A 523 20.30 6.89 -16.32
N ALA A 524 19.05 7.26 -16.05
CA ALA A 524 18.33 8.28 -16.81
C ALA A 524 19.04 9.65 -16.70
N LEU A 525 19.46 10.02 -15.49
CA LEU A 525 20.23 11.24 -15.28
C LEU A 525 21.58 11.21 -16.01
N ARG A 526 22.32 10.11 -15.90
CA ARG A 526 23.62 9.92 -16.58
C ARG A 526 23.47 10.07 -18.11
N LYS A 527 22.43 9.43 -18.67
CA LYS A 527 22.13 9.50 -20.10
C LYS A 527 21.81 10.93 -20.56
N TYR A 528 20.98 11.64 -19.78
CA TYR A 528 20.69 13.04 -20.08
C TYR A 528 21.93 13.91 -20.03
N LEU A 529 22.73 13.82 -18.96
CA LEU A 529 23.96 14.62 -18.81
C LEU A 529 25.00 14.34 -19.91
N ALA A 530 25.07 13.09 -20.38
CA ALA A 530 25.96 12.72 -21.49
C ALA A 530 25.59 13.38 -22.83
N SER A 531 24.30 13.63 -23.07
CA SER A 531 23.75 14.10 -24.35
C SER A 531 23.41 15.59 -24.38
N THR A 532 23.30 16.26 -23.22
CA THR A 532 22.87 17.65 -23.15
C THR A 532 23.98 18.64 -23.48
N PRO A 533 23.72 19.72 -24.24
CA PRO A 533 24.65 20.83 -24.43
C PRO A 533 24.69 21.81 -23.25
N ALA A 534 23.86 21.60 -22.22
CA ALA A 534 23.71 22.51 -21.09
C ALA A 534 24.99 22.71 -20.30
N ARG A 535 25.17 23.92 -19.78
CA ARG A 535 26.29 24.36 -18.95
C ARG A 535 25.75 25.12 -17.73
N GLY A 536 26.54 25.15 -16.66
CA GLY A 536 26.19 25.86 -15.43
C GLY A 536 26.79 25.21 -14.19
N ASP A 537 26.27 25.59 -13.05
CA ASP A 537 26.62 25.02 -11.78
C ASP A 537 25.72 23.82 -11.47
N LEU A 538 26.31 22.63 -11.44
CA LEU A 538 25.67 21.37 -11.11
C LEU A 538 26.40 20.68 -9.97
N ARG A 539 25.68 20.23 -8.94
CA ARG A 539 26.22 19.34 -7.92
C ARG A 539 25.29 18.18 -7.69
N LEU A 540 25.86 16.97 -7.64
CA LEU A 540 25.13 15.72 -7.52
C LEU A 540 25.49 15.01 -6.23
N TRP A 541 24.49 14.67 -5.44
CA TRP A 541 24.61 13.81 -4.27
C TRP A 541 23.89 12.48 -4.49
N ALA A 542 24.54 11.41 -4.09
CA ALA A 542 23.88 10.13 -3.89
C ALA A 542 23.79 9.84 -2.40
N TYR A 543 22.66 9.36 -1.93
CA TYR A 543 22.50 8.94 -0.53
C TYR A 543 22.29 7.42 -0.43
N GLU A 544 23.10 6.82 0.42
CA GLU A 544 23.07 5.40 0.80
C GLU A 544 22.97 5.34 2.35
N ASP A 545 23.77 4.49 3.01
CA ASP A 545 23.94 4.54 4.47
C ASP A 545 24.64 5.84 4.96
N GLY A 546 24.98 6.74 4.04
CA GLY A 546 25.55 8.07 4.23
C GLY A 546 25.46 8.89 2.95
N ILE A 547 25.80 10.17 3.03
CA ILE A 547 25.79 11.08 1.88
C ILE A 547 27.10 10.90 1.10
N ARG A 548 27.00 10.87 -0.21
CA ARG A 548 28.15 10.86 -1.13
C ARG A 548 28.03 12.01 -2.13
N ASP A 549 29.05 12.84 -2.19
CA ASP A 549 29.20 13.83 -3.27
C ASP A 549 29.66 13.08 -4.52
N ALA A 550 28.78 12.96 -5.50
CA ALA A 550 29.00 12.10 -6.66
C ALA A 550 29.53 12.86 -7.86
N ALA A 551 29.21 14.16 -8.01
CA ALA A 551 29.78 15.02 -9.04
C ALA A 551 29.62 16.50 -8.69
N THR A 552 30.60 17.32 -9.10
CA THR A 552 30.55 18.79 -8.98
C THR A 552 31.04 19.43 -10.25
N ILE A 553 30.24 20.30 -10.84
CA ILE A 553 30.55 21.12 -12.01
C ILE A 553 30.34 22.59 -11.64
N ASN A 554 31.34 23.42 -11.86
CA ASN A 554 31.28 24.86 -11.65
C ASN A 554 31.39 25.55 -13.02
N GLU A 555 30.31 26.24 -13.43
CA GLU A 555 30.21 26.97 -14.73
C GLU A 555 30.60 26.14 -15.97
N GLY A 556 30.59 24.81 -15.84
CA GLY A 556 31.09 23.87 -16.84
C GLY A 556 29.97 23.15 -17.63
N PRO A 557 30.35 22.36 -18.62
CA PRO A 557 29.42 21.52 -19.35
C PRO A 557 28.92 20.36 -18.43
N PHE A 558 27.62 20.11 -18.39
CA PHE A 558 27.03 19.07 -17.55
C PHE A 558 27.54 17.65 -17.90
N LYS A 559 27.96 17.46 -19.15
CA LYS A 559 28.59 16.20 -19.60
C LYS A 559 29.82 15.81 -18.75
N ALA A 560 30.55 16.78 -18.19
CA ALA A 560 31.72 16.50 -17.36
C ALA A 560 31.37 15.81 -16.02
N ALA A 561 30.12 15.84 -15.60
CA ALA A 561 29.65 15.11 -14.42
C ALA A 561 29.61 13.58 -14.62
N VAL A 562 29.50 13.11 -15.87
CA VAL A 562 29.32 11.67 -16.17
C VAL A 562 30.52 10.83 -15.68
N GLU A 563 31.72 11.27 -15.93
CA GLU A 563 32.93 10.55 -15.46
C GLU A 563 33.04 10.52 -13.94
N GLN A 564 32.56 11.57 -13.25
CA GLN A 564 32.52 11.61 -11.80
C GLN A 564 31.45 10.64 -11.26
N MET A 565 30.27 10.60 -11.87
CA MET A 565 29.18 9.68 -11.53
C MET A 565 29.63 8.21 -11.64
N GLU A 566 30.36 7.85 -12.69
CA GLU A 566 30.84 6.48 -12.92
C GLU A 566 31.74 5.99 -11.78
N ARG A 567 32.59 6.87 -11.23
CA ARG A 567 33.45 6.55 -10.08
C ARG A 567 32.71 6.42 -8.77
N HIS A 568 31.53 7.01 -8.68
CA HIS A 568 30.75 7.11 -7.46
C HIS A 568 29.38 6.42 -7.55
N THR A 569 29.24 5.43 -8.43
CA THR A 569 27.99 4.67 -8.62
C THR A 569 27.54 4.01 -7.32
N PRO A 570 26.29 4.24 -6.86
CA PRO A 570 25.74 3.61 -5.68
C PRO A 570 25.54 2.10 -5.83
N LYS A 571 25.38 1.39 -4.71
CA LYS A 571 25.13 -0.05 -4.70
C LYS A 571 23.68 -0.40 -5.07
N PHE A 572 22.75 0.50 -4.84
CA PHE A 572 21.32 0.35 -5.05
C PHE A 572 20.70 -0.81 -4.23
N GLU A 573 20.94 -0.77 -2.93
CA GLU A 573 20.46 -1.75 -1.96
C GLU A 573 19.66 -1.09 -0.85
N GLY A 574 18.56 -1.72 -0.42
CA GLY A 574 17.73 -1.25 0.70
C GLY A 574 17.05 0.09 0.45
N GLY A 575 16.59 0.71 1.54
CA GLY A 575 16.04 2.07 1.57
C GLY A 575 16.85 2.96 2.52
N HIS A 576 16.90 4.25 2.24
CA HIS A 576 17.78 5.18 2.92
C HIS A 576 17.06 6.47 3.35
N ASP A 577 17.68 7.22 4.26
CA ASP A 577 17.21 8.52 4.70
C ASP A 577 17.63 9.62 3.70
N PRO A 578 16.70 10.29 3.00
CA PRO A 578 17.02 11.36 2.07
C PRO A 578 17.40 12.69 2.75
N LEU A 579 16.95 12.90 4.01
CA LEU A 579 16.97 14.20 4.65
C LEU A 579 18.37 14.84 4.71
N PRO A 580 19.43 14.13 5.14
CA PRO A 580 20.75 14.72 5.20
C PRO A 580 21.27 15.18 3.82
N ALA A 581 20.97 14.42 2.75
CA ALA A 581 21.38 14.80 1.39
C ALA A 581 20.56 15.98 0.86
N LEU A 582 19.27 16.02 1.13
CA LEU A 582 18.39 17.14 0.78
C LEU A 582 18.81 18.42 1.50
N GLU A 583 19.22 18.34 2.77
CA GLU A 583 19.73 19.47 3.52
C GLU A 583 21.03 20.02 2.93
N ALA A 584 21.97 19.15 2.59
CA ALA A 584 23.23 19.54 1.95
C ALA A 584 22.98 20.18 0.58
N ALA A 585 22.11 19.58 -0.23
CA ALA A 585 21.73 20.07 -1.54
C ALA A 585 21.01 21.43 -1.46
N TRP A 586 20.08 21.56 -0.52
CA TRP A 586 19.39 22.84 -0.27
C TRP A 586 20.36 23.94 0.16
N GLY A 587 21.25 23.61 1.11
CA GLY A 587 22.26 24.57 1.59
C GLY A 587 23.16 25.10 0.49
N TRP A 588 23.46 24.31 -0.54
CA TRP A 588 24.24 24.73 -1.69
C TRP A 588 23.39 25.46 -2.74
N ALA A 589 22.21 24.95 -3.08
CA ALA A 589 21.36 25.55 -4.12
C ALA A 589 20.84 26.92 -3.70
N SER A 590 20.46 27.11 -2.43
CA SER A 590 19.90 28.36 -1.90
C SER A 590 20.90 29.52 -1.81
N GLN A 591 22.19 29.29 -2.05
CA GLN A 591 23.18 30.36 -2.11
C GLN A 591 23.04 31.25 -3.36
N GLN A 592 22.27 30.80 -4.34
CA GLN A 592 22.00 31.57 -5.55
C GLN A 592 20.48 31.68 -5.77
N ALA A 593 20.00 32.85 -6.17
CA ALA A 593 18.59 33.07 -6.46
C ALA A 593 18.11 32.11 -7.57
N GLY A 594 16.92 31.51 -7.37
CA GLY A 594 16.37 30.54 -8.32
C GLY A 594 17.03 29.17 -8.30
N GLY A 595 17.85 28.86 -7.29
CA GLY A 595 18.46 27.54 -7.12
C GLY A 595 17.40 26.42 -7.06
N THR A 596 17.71 25.27 -7.59
CA THR A 596 16.79 24.14 -7.67
C THR A 596 17.44 22.90 -7.10
N VAL A 597 16.73 22.21 -6.18
CA VAL A 597 17.05 20.86 -5.73
C VAL A 597 16.13 19.90 -6.48
N LEU A 598 16.69 19.04 -7.31
CA LEU A 598 15.98 17.94 -7.97
C LEU A 598 16.23 16.66 -7.17
N TRP A 599 15.19 16.13 -6.57
CA TRP A 599 15.25 14.88 -5.82
C TRP A 599 14.66 13.73 -6.64
N ILE A 600 15.51 12.78 -7.03
CA ILE A 600 15.17 11.60 -7.83
C ILE A 600 15.19 10.37 -6.91
N HIS A 601 14.04 9.76 -6.69
CA HIS A 601 13.94 8.70 -5.68
C HIS A 601 12.85 7.67 -5.99
N GLY A 602 12.93 6.52 -5.32
CA GLY A 602 11.90 5.47 -5.33
C GLY A 602 10.73 5.77 -4.38
N ASN A 603 10.16 4.71 -3.79
CA ASN A 603 9.12 4.84 -2.78
C ASN A 603 9.68 5.34 -1.44
N VAL A 604 8.91 6.16 -0.74
CA VAL A 604 9.22 6.66 0.60
C VAL A 604 8.08 6.28 1.56
N PRO A 605 7.97 5.02 1.95
CA PRO A 605 6.90 4.55 2.83
C PRO A 605 7.04 5.02 4.27
N VAL A 606 8.25 5.39 4.66
CA VAL A 606 8.61 5.84 6.02
C VAL A 606 9.65 6.93 5.92
N LEU A 607 9.50 8.00 6.71
CA LEU A 607 10.56 8.96 6.96
C LEU A 607 11.43 8.46 8.11
N LEU A 608 12.74 8.37 7.88
CA LEU A 608 13.70 7.83 8.84
C LEU A 608 14.28 8.90 9.78
N GLY A 609 14.20 10.17 9.38
CA GLY A 609 14.61 11.34 10.14
C GLY A 609 13.45 12.33 10.35
N ASP A 610 13.75 13.48 10.95
CA ASP A 610 12.76 14.53 11.23
C ASP A 610 12.53 15.41 9.98
N PRO A 611 11.33 15.37 9.36
CA PRO A 611 11.01 16.16 8.18
C PRO A 611 10.93 17.68 8.46
N GLN A 612 10.88 18.09 9.72
CA GLN A 612 10.76 19.50 10.09
C GLN A 612 11.96 20.35 9.62
N SER A 613 13.14 19.74 9.55
CA SER A 613 14.35 20.41 9.06
C SER A 613 14.19 20.94 7.62
N ILE A 614 13.64 20.10 6.73
CA ILE A 614 13.34 20.50 5.34
C ILE A 614 12.13 21.45 5.30
N SER A 615 11.07 21.18 6.08
CA SER A 615 9.90 22.06 6.15
C SER A 615 10.28 23.50 6.51
N GLN A 616 11.17 23.69 7.49
CA GLN A 616 11.65 25.02 7.88
C GLN A 616 12.51 25.68 6.78
N ARG A 617 13.32 24.91 6.08
CA ARG A 617 14.13 25.41 4.95
C ARG A 617 13.24 25.86 3.80
N LEU A 618 12.21 25.10 3.45
CA LEU A 618 11.23 25.46 2.43
C LEU A 618 10.47 26.75 2.81
N GLN A 619 10.09 26.93 4.06
CA GLN A 619 9.44 28.16 4.54
C GLN A 619 10.37 29.37 4.47
N ARG A 620 11.63 29.22 4.88
CA ARG A 620 12.62 30.33 4.86
C ARG A 620 13.14 30.65 3.46
N GLY A 621 13.09 29.69 2.54
CA GLY A 621 13.61 29.81 1.19
C GLY A 621 12.79 30.72 0.27
N GLU A 622 11.63 31.22 0.68
CA GLU A 622 10.80 32.13 -0.12
C GLU A 622 11.57 33.41 -0.54
N ALA A 623 12.48 33.88 0.29
CA ALA A 623 13.32 35.04 -0.02
C ALA A 623 14.36 34.78 -1.13
N THR A 624 14.86 33.57 -1.26
CA THR A 624 15.87 33.17 -2.27
C THR A 624 15.25 32.62 -3.54
N GLY A 625 13.97 32.24 -3.51
CA GLY A 625 13.27 31.57 -4.62
C GLY A 625 13.84 30.20 -4.95
N ALA A 626 14.61 29.59 -4.02
CA ALA A 626 15.09 28.22 -4.18
C ALA A 626 13.91 27.24 -4.03
N ARG A 627 13.87 26.17 -4.83
CA ARG A 627 12.78 25.20 -4.83
C ARG A 627 13.26 23.75 -4.75
N LEU A 628 12.43 22.90 -4.16
CA LEU A 628 12.60 21.44 -4.14
C LEU A 628 11.63 20.82 -5.15
N VAL A 629 12.20 20.18 -6.16
CA VAL A 629 11.46 19.44 -7.19
C VAL A 629 11.63 17.95 -6.92
N ASP A 630 10.52 17.29 -6.75
CA ASP A 630 10.41 15.90 -6.36
C ASP A 630 10.05 15.05 -7.59
N LEU A 631 10.94 14.15 -7.99
CA LEU A 631 10.72 13.18 -9.05
C LEU A 631 10.69 11.77 -8.48
N GLN A 632 9.49 11.28 -8.19
CA GLN A 632 9.29 9.90 -7.80
C GLN A 632 9.33 8.99 -9.03
N ILE A 633 10.28 8.05 -9.07
CA ILE A 633 10.50 7.17 -10.22
C ILE A 633 9.65 5.90 -10.18
N THR A 634 9.20 5.48 -9.00
CA THR A 634 8.32 4.33 -8.82
C THR A 634 6.99 4.77 -8.21
N ALA A 635 5.90 4.17 -8.66
CA ALA A 635 4.60 4.44 -8.05
C ALA A 635 4.43 3.63 -6.77
N GLY A 636 4.18 4.32 -5.68
CA GLY A 636 4.03 3.72 -4.36
C GLY A 636 3.87 4.79 -3.28
N PRO A 637 3.94 4.42 -2.00
CA PRO A 637 3.79 5.34 -0.88
C PRO A 637 4.86 6.44 -0.87
N HIS A 638 4.44 7.64 -0.48
CA HIS A 638 5.32 8.82 -0.43
C HIS A 638 4.98 9.73 0.75
N VAL A 639 5.45 9.36 1.93
CA VAL A 639 5.14 10.09 3.18
C VAL A 639 5.73 11.51 3.16
N ALA A 640 6.92 11.71 2.59
CA ALA A 640 7.56 13.02 2.49
C ALA A 640 6.70 14.02 1.70
N ALA A 641 6.06 13.61 0.61
CA ALA A 641 5.16 14.46 -0.16
C ALA A 641 3.96 14.94 0.67
N LYS A 642 3.44 14.09 1.57
CA LYS A 642 2.38 14.46 2.50
C LYS A 642 2.81 15.58 3.45
N GLU A 643 4.01 15.48 4.00
CA GLU A 643 4.56 16.46 4.94
C GLU A 643 4.86 17.81 4.26
N TRP A 644 5.36 17.80 3.03
CA TRP A 644 5.81 19.02 2.35
C TRP A 644 4.79 19.62 1.38
N SER A 645 3.66 18.98 1.13
CA SER A 645 2.63 19.45 0.17
C SER A 645 2.06 20.82 0.45
N ALA A 646 2.14 21.29 1.70
CA ALA A 646 1.70 22.64 2.09
C ALA A 646 2.71 23.73 1.72
N GLN A 647 3.97 23.37 1.42
CA GLN A 647 5.04 24.32 1.19
C GLN A 647 5.01 24.84 -0.25
N THR A 648 5.19 26.15 -0.41
CA THR A 648 5.12 26.83 -1.71
C THR A 648 6.25 26.43 -2.64
N LEU A 649 7.43 26.18 -2.07
CA LEU A 649 8.66 25.85 -2.81
C LEU A 649 8.86 24.36 -3.05
N TYR A 650 7.89 23.52 -2.66
CA TYR A 650 7.87 22.09 -2.98
C TYR A 650 7.01 21.83 -4.21
N GLU A 651 7.54 21.14 -5.18
CA GLU A 651 6.89 20.80 -6.44
C GLU A 651 7.06 19.31 -6.73
N SER A 652 5.96 18.59 -6.92
CA SER A 652 6.00 17.19 -7.38
C SER A 652 5.97 17.16 -8.90
N LEU A 653 6.99 16.58 -9.51
CA LEU A 653 7.10 16.47 -10.96
C LEU A 653 6.22 15.33 -11.48
N PRO A 654 5.26 15.61 -12.37
CA PRO A 654 4.36 14.59 -12.86
C PRO A 654 5.04 13.61 -13.80
N ARG A 655 4.74 12.33 -13.64
CA ARG A 655 5.14 11.26 -14.53
C ARG A 655 4.13 11.16 -15.68
N LEU A 656 4.62 11.38 -16.91
CA LEU A 656 3.78 11.41 -18.13
C LEU A 656 4.21 10.38 -19.19
N GLY A 657 5.23 9.59 -18.88
CA GLY A 657 5.77 8.62 -19.83
C GLY A 657 6.94 7.84 -19.26
N THR A 658 7.96 7.64 -20.08
CA THR A 658 9.21 7.04 -19.62
C THR A 658 9.95 7.98 -18.67
N LEU A 659 10.80 7.43 -17.82
CA LEU A 659 11.61 8.24 -16.91
C LEU A 659 12.57 9.17 -17.68
N ASP A 660 13.15 8.66 -18.75
CA ASP A 660 14.03 9.44 -19.63
C ASP A 660 13.31 10.67 -20.21
N ASP A 661 12.07 10.49 -20.71
CA ASP A 661 11.30 11.58 -21.30
C ASP A 661 10.85 12.61 -20.25
N ASP A 662 10.44 12.15 -19.06
CA ASP A 662 9.99 13.02 -17.98
C ASP A 662 11.15 13.85 -17.41
N LEU A 663 12.31 13.22 -17.19
CA LEU A 663 13.53 13.88 -16.74
C LEU A 663 14.04 14.87 -17.79
N LYS A 664 14.08 14.44 -19.07
CA LYS A 664 14.47 15.29 -20.18
C LYS A 664 13.57 16.52 -20.28
N ARG A 665 12.25 16.36 -20.25
CA ARG A 665 11.30 17.46 -20.30
C ARG A 665 11.56 18.47 -19.18
N PHE A 666 11.73 18.03 -17.95
CA PHE A 666 12.02 18.89 -16.82
C PHE A 666 13.35 19.63 -16.99
N LEU A 667 14.42 18.91 -17.29
CA LEU A 667 15.75 19.49 -17.39
C LEU A 667 15.91 20.40 -18.62
N ASP A 668 15.30 20.06 -19.77
CA ASP A 668 15.29 20.95 -20.95
C ASP A 668 14.54 22.26 -20.65
N THR A 669 13.43 22.18 -19.94
CA THR A 669 12.71 23.37 -19.48
C THR A 669 13.53 24.16 -18.45
N TRP A 670 14.18 23.47 -17.53
CA TRP A 670 15.03 24.10 -16.51
C TRP A 670 16.25 24.80 -17.12
N THR A 671 16.88 24.19 -18.13
CA THR A 671 18.03 24.77 -18.84
C THR A 671 17.62 25.81 -19.89
N GLY A 672 16.34 26.00 -20.15
CA GLY A 672 15.85 26.91 -21.19
C GLY A 672 15.94 26.35 -22.62
N LEU A 673 16.30 25.07 -22.81
CA LEU A 673 16.32 24.39 -24.11
C LEU A 673 14.93 24.14 -24.68
N ALA A 674 13.92 24.09 -23.84
CA ALA A 674 12.51 23.97 -24.21
C ALA A 674 11.63 24.91 -23.38
N PRO A 675 10.51 25.42 -23.94
CA PRO A 675 9.54 26.19 -23.17
C PRO A 675 8.74 25.28 -22.23
N GLU A 676 8.29 25.84 -21.11
CA GLU A 676 7.32 25.21 -20.24
C GLU A 676 5.91 25.55 -20.73
N TRP A 677 5.06 24.54 -20.93
CA TRP A 677 3.69 24.72 -21.33
C TRP A 677 2.77 24.57 -20.12
N GLN A 678 1.85 25.55 -19.94
CA GLN A 678 0.95 25.57 -18.81
C GLN A 678 -0.44 26.10 -19.17
N TRP A 679 -1.45 25.64 -18.43
CA TRP A 679 -2.80 26.19 -18.50
C TRP A 679 -2.88 27.45 -17.61
N ARG A 680 -3.41 28.52 -18.16
CA ARG A 680 -3.75 29.73 -17.41
C ARG A 680 -5.27 29.87 -17.38
N ARG A 681 -5.83 30.00 -16.16
CA ARG A 681 -7.28 30.15 -15.94
C ARG A 681 -7.55 31.49 -15.28
N GLU A 682 -8.50 32.23 -15.88
CA GLU A 682 -8.89 33.57 -15.40
C GLU A 682 -10.40 33.61 -15.22
N ARG A 683 -10.85 34.21 -14.11
CA ARG A 683 -12.27 34.43 -13.80
C ARG A 683 -12.59 35.92 -13.92
N SER A 684 -13.65 36.26 -14.61
CA SER A 684 -14.10 37.61 -14.81
C SER A 684 -15.62 37.71 -14.67
N GLU A 685 -16.10 38.69 -13.94
CA GLU A 685 -17.54 38.94 -13.77
C GLU A 685 -18.19 39.52 -15.02
N ASN A 686 -17.41 40.25 -15.82
CA ASN A 686 -17.84 40.80 -17.12
C ASN A 686 -17.15 40.10 -18.28
N GLY A 687 -16.89 38.79 -18.11
CA GLY A 687 -16.09 38.02 -19.06
C GLY A 687 -16.76 37.91 -20.42
N ASN A 688 -15.95 38.11 -21.46
CA ASN A 688 -16.36 37.87 -22.82
C ASN A 688 -16.74 36.39 -23.03
N THR A 689 -17.89 36.10 -23.57
CA THR A 689 -18.40 34.77 -23.92
C THR A 689 -18.10 34.35 -25.36
N ASN A 690 -17.26 35.12 -26.07
CA ASN A 690 -16.81 34.75 -27.42
C ASN A 690 -15.88 33.52 -27.30
N GLY A 691 -16.09 32.55 -28.18
CA GLY A 691 -15.37 31.29 -28.21
C GLY A 691 -16.23 30.10 -27.80
N PRO A 692 -15.69 28.89 -27.83
CA PRO A 692 -16.43 27.66 -27.50
C PRO A 692 -16.77 27.61 -25.99
N SER A 693 -18.03 27.27 -25.70
CA SER A 693 -18.46 26.97 -24.33
C SER A 693 -17.89 25.63 -23.89
N ALA A 694 -17.24 25.59 -22.76
CA ALA A 694 -16.66 24.41 -22.15
C ALA A 694 -17.51 23.87 -21.00
N SER A 695 -17.21 22.65 -20.58
CA SER A 695 -17.84 22.01 -19.43
C SER A 695 -17.54 22.76 -18.12
N ARG A 696 -18.44 22.63 -17.14
CA ARG A 696 -18.25 23.10 -15.76
C ARG A 696 -17.00 22.51 -15.05
N HIS A 697 -16.38 21.47 -15.61
CA HIS A 697 -15.08 20.98 -15.15
C HIS A 697 -14.02 22.06 -15.20
N LEU A 698 -14.09 22.98 -16.17
CA LEU A 698 -13.18 24.11 -16.26
C LEU A 698 -13.25 25.01 -15.00
N VAL A 699 -14.47 25.27 -14.52
CA VAL A 699 -14.65 26.08 -13.30
C VAL A 699 -14.15 25.34 -12.05
N ARG A 700 -14.31 24.02 -11.98
CA ARG A 700 -13.76 23.21 -10.88
C ARG A 700 -12.22 23.26 -10.86
N LEU A 701 -11.58 23.23 -12.02
CA LEU A 701 -10.12 23.35 -12.13
C LEU A 701 -9.66 24.75 -11.71
N TRP A 702 -10.39 25.81 -12.11
CA TRP A 702 -10.13 27.16 -11.62
C TRP A 702 -10.31 27.26 -10.10
N ALA A 703 -11.39 26.72 -9.56
CA ALA A 703 -11.64 26.71 -8.12
C ALA A 703 -10.53 26.00 -7.34
N ARG A 704 -10.03 24.88 -7.86
CA ARG A 704 -8.87 24.16 -7.29
C ARG A 704 -7.62 25.08 -7.26
N ASP A 705 -7.33 25.79 -8.36
CA ASP A 705 -6.18 26.68 -8.44
C ASP A 705 -6.35 27.85 -7.45
N GLN A 706 -7.55 28.41 -7.36
CA GLN A 706 -7.89 29.47 -6.40
C GLN A 706 -7.80 28.99 -4.95
N ILE A 707 -8.25 27.76 -4.62
CA ILE A 707 -8.11 27.18 -3.29
C ILE A 707 -6.63 27.06 -2.91
N ASN A 708 -5.77 26.64 -3.84
CA ASN A 708 -4.33 26.56 -3.59
C ASN A 708 -3.73 27.95 -3.34
N GLN A 709 -4.20 28.98 -4.04
CA GLN A 709 -3.79 30.36 -3.82
C GLN A 709 -4.24 30.87 -2.45
N LEU A 710 -5.51 30.63 -2.07
CA LEU A 710 -6.05 31.00 -0.75
C LEU A 710 -5.28 30.32 0.39
N ARG A 711 -4.89 29.05 0.20
CA ARG A 711 -4.05 28.34 1.17
C ARG A 711 -2.68 29.01 1.36
N ARG A 712 -2.01 29.39 0.26
CA ARG A 712 -0.75 30.14 0.32
C ARG A 712 -0.91 31.46 1.08
N GLN A 713 -2.08 32.10 0.94
CA GLN A 713 -2.45 33.33 1.67
C GLN A 713 -2.95 33.05 3.10
N ARG A 714 -2.97 31.78 3.55
CA ARG A 714 -3.49 31.33 4.87
C ARG A 714 -4.98 31.65 5.11
N LYS A 715 -5.76 31.83 4.04
CA LYS A 715 -7.20 32.06 4.05
C LYS A 715 -8.01 30.78 4.05
N THR A 716 -7.84 29.98 5.10
CA THR A 716 -8.38 28.61 5.16
C THR A 716 -9.90 28.56 5.09
N THR A 717 -10.60 29.47 5.76
CA THR A 717 -12.08 29.51 5.77
C THR A 717 -12.65 29.77 4.37
N GLU A 718 -12.08 30.75 3.64
CA GLU A 718 -12.47 31.03 2.25
C GLU A 718 -12.18 29.83 1.33
N ALA A 719 -11.04 29.16 1.53
CA ALA A 719 -10.65 27.98 0.78
C ALA A 719 -11.62 26.81 1.00
N VAL A 720 -12.03 26.54 2.26
CA VAL A 720 -13.01 25.51 2.60
C VAL A 720 -14.38 25.83 1.99
N ALA A 721 -14.84 27.07 2.09
CA ALA A 721 -16.11 27.50 1.52
C ALA A 721 -16.14 27.32 0.00
N LEU A 722 -15.05 27.68 -0.69
CA LEU A 722 -14.94 27.49 -2.14
C LEU A 722 -14.90 26.02 -2.53
N ALA A 723 -14.17 25.17 -1.76
CA ALA A 723 -14.10 23.74 -1.97
C ALA A 723 -15.47 23.06 -1.79
N GLY A 724 -16.23 23.41 -0.75
CA GLY A 724 -17.58 22.92 -0.55
C GLY A 724 -18.53 23.34 -1.68
N ARG A 725 -18.47 24.62 -2.11
CA ARG A 725 -19.28 25.15 -3.21
C ARG A 725 -19.10 24.38 -4.51
N TRP A 726 -17.85 24.03 -4.87
CA TRP A 726 -17.53 23.35 -6.11
C TRP A 726 -17.38 21.83 -5.93
N GLN A 727 -17.65 21.30 -4.71
CA GLN A 727 -17.60 19.87 -4.41
C GLN A 727 -16.22 19.29 -4.71
N LEU A 728 -15.17 19.81 -4.08
CA LEU A 728 -13.80 19.42 -4.32
C LEU A 728 -13.15 18.85 -3.07
N VAL A 729 -12.46 17.74 -3.20
CA VAL A 729 -11.54 17.21 -2.19
C VAL A 729 -10.18 17.87 -2.39
N THR A 730 -9.78 18.66 -1.42
CA THR A 730 -8.54 19.44 -1.45
C THR A 730 -7.82 19.31 -0.10
N PRO A 731 -6.60 19.80 0.06
CA PRO A 731 -5.93 19.75 1.36
C PRO A 731 -6.68 20.37 2.54
N VAL A 732 -7.65 21.27 2.28
CA VAL A 732 -8.49 21.90 3.32
C VAL A 732 -9.87 21.27 3.46
N SER A 733 -10.27 20.41 2.53
CA SER A 733 -11.60 19.81 2.46
C SER A 733 -11.53 18.30 2.22
N GLY A 734 -12.63 17.62 2.48
CA GLY A 734 -12.82 16.21 2.16
C GLY A 734 -14.23 15.93 1.69
N ALA A 735 -14.49 14.67 1.34
CA ALA A 735 -15.81 14.18 0.99
C ALA A 735 -16.16 12.98 1.87
N VAL A 736 -17.38 12.97 2.42
CA VAL A 736 -17.88 11.85 3.21
C VAL A 736 -19.28 11.46 2.74
N VAL A 737 -19.50 10.17 2.53
CA VAL A 737 -20.82 9.60 2.35
C VAL A 737 -21.25 8.96 3.65
N LEU A 738 -22.46 9.28 4.12
CA LEU A 738 -23.09 8.65 5.29
C LEU A 738 -24.35 7.90 4.82
N GLU A 739 -24.74 6.88 5.57
CA GLU A 739 -25.83 6.00 5.18
C GLU A 739 -27.20 6.70 5.20
N THR A 740 -27.43 7.56 6.21
CA THR A 740 -28.76 8.13 6.48
C THR A 740 -28.74 9.67 6.56
N LYS A 741 -29.89 10.27 6.20
CA LYS A 741 -30.11 11.73 6.37
C LYS A 741 -29.95 12.18 7.83
N ALA A 742 -30.29 11.33 8.80
CA ALA A 742 -30.14 11.63 10.21
C ALA A 742 -28.67 11.78 10.62
N GLN A 743 -27.78 10.93 10.09
CA GLN A 743 -26.34 11.02 10.32
C GLN A 743 -25.75 12.30 9.74
N TYR A 744 -26.14 12.70 8.51
CA TYR A 744 -25.74 13.97 7.94
C TYR A 744 -26.16 15.16 8.79
N LYS A 745 -27.43 15.16 9.25
CA LYS A 745 -27.94 16.20 10.12
C LYS A 745 -27.21 16.27 11.47
N ALA A 746 -26.92 15.12 12.07
CA ALA A 746 -26.17 15.04 13.33
C ALA A 746 -24.74 15.56 13.17
N ALA A 747 -24.09 15.30 12.03
CA ALA A 747 -22.77 15.81 11.71
C ALA A 747 -22.76 17.28 11.22
N GLY A 748 -23.91 17.93 11.07
CA GLY A 748 -23.99 19.28 10.50
C GLY A 748 -23.65 19.36 9.01
N LEU A 749 -23.70 18.23 8.30
CA LEU A 749 -23.32 18.13 6.91
C LEU A 749 -24.56 18.03 6.00
N THR A 750 -24.40 18.49 4.75
CA THR A 750 -25.44 18.38 3.74
C THR A 750 -24.89 17.64 2.53
N PRO A 751 -25.49 16.49 2.15
CA PRO A 751 -25.10 15.79 0.94
C PRO A 751 -25.42 16.65 -0.29
N VAL A 752 -24.62 16.53 -1.32
CA VAL A 752 -24.82 17.27 -2.56
C VAL A 752 -26.05 16.76 -3.32
N ASP A 753 -26.69 17.64 -4.06
CA ASP A 753 -27.76 17.25 -4.98
C ASP A 753 -27.15 16.45 -6.16
N PRO A 754 -27.63 15.23 -6.43
CA PRO A 754 -27.16 14.41 -7.54
C PRO A 754 -27.18 15.13 -8.90
N LEU A 755 -28.15 16.02 -9.14
CA LEU A 755 -28.27 16.81 -10.36
C LEU A 755 -27.15 17.84 -10.53
N THR A 756 -26.44 18.16 -9.46
CA THR A 756 -25.33 19.14 -9.47
C THR A 756 -23.96 18.47 -9.57
N THR A 757 -23.91 17.16 -9.45
CA THR A 757 -22.69 16.39 -9.57
C THR A 757 -22.29 16.16 -11.03
N PRO A 758 -20.99 16.07 -11.35
CA PRO A 758 -20.58 15.63 -12.68
C PRO A 758 -21.03 14.21 -12.93
N ALA A 759 -21.45 13.91 -14.17
CA ALA A 759 -21.74 12.55 -14.60
C ALA A 759 -21.26 12.37 -16.05
N ILE A 760 -20.78 11.19 -16.38
CA ILE A 760 -20.28 10.89 -17.73
C ILE A 760 -21.41 10.39 -18.61
N VAL A 761 -22.06 9.32 -18.24
CA VAL A 761 -23.10 8.63 -19.03
C VAL A 761 -24.09 7.95 -18.08
N PRO A 762 -25.40 7.91 -18.38
CA PRO A 762 -26.29 6.96 -17.71
C PRO A 762 -25.75 5.55 -17.90
N GLU A 763 -25.71 4.75 -16.83
CA GLU A 763 -25.21 3.37 -16.91
C GLU A 763 -25.92 2.64 -18.06
N PRO A 764 -25.21 1.87 -18.91
CA PRO A 764 -25.82 1.12 -20.02
C PRO A 764 -26.97 0.23 -19.58
N GLU A 765 -26.90 -0.26 -18.35
CA GLU A 765 -27.97 -1.03 -17.68
C GLU A 765 -29.23 -0.19 -17.48
N THR A 766 -29.10 1.08 -17.16
CA THR A 766 -30.23 2.01 -17.00
C THR A 766 -30.91 2.29 -18.35
N TRP A 767 -30.13 2.45 -19.42
CA TRP A 767 -30.68 2.55 -20.79
C TRP A 767 -31.33 1.24 -21.24
N ALA A 768 -30.70 0.10 -20.96
CA ALA A 768 -31.29 -1.21 -21.27
C ALA A 768 -32.58 -1.43 -20.48
N LEU A 769 -32.66 -1.09 -19.22
CA LEU A 769 -33.86 -1.14 -18.39
C LEU A 769 -34.94 -0.16 -18.86
N MET A 770 -34.56 1.06 -19.27
CA MET A 770 -35.50 2.03 -19.82
C MET A 770 -36.05 1.57 -21.20
N ILE A 771 -35.23 1.01 -22.07
CA ILE A 771 -35.64 0.46 -23.35
C ILE A 771 -36.53 -0.76 -23.15
N VAL A 772 -36.18 -1.68 -22.25
CA VAL A 772 -36.97 -2.86 -21.92
C VAL A 772 -38.28 -2.45 -21.24
N GLY A 773 -38.23 -1.51 -20.30
CA GLY A 773 -39.38 -0.98 -19.59
C GLY A 773 -40.34 -0.24 -20.51
N THR A 774 -39.85 0.62 -21.40
CA THR A 774 -40.67 1.28 -22.43
C THR A 774 -41.21 0.30 -23.49
N GLY A 775 -40.38 -0.67 -23.88
CA GLY A 775 -40.86 -1.74 -24.79
C GLY A 775 -41.96 -2.60 -24.15
N ALA A 776 -41.82 -2.96 -22.88
CA ALA A 776 -42.84 -3.69 -22.10
C ALA A 776 -44.12 -2.87 -21.91
N LEU A 777 -44.01 -1.57 -21.64
CA LEU A 777 -45.16 -0.64 -21.56
C LEU A 777 -45.90 -0.50 -22.86
N VAL A 778 -45.20 -0.38 -24.00
CA VAL A 778 -45.79 -0.32 -25.31
C VAL A 778 -46.47 -1.63 -25.68
N LEU A 779 -45.86 -2.77 -25.37
CA LEU A 779 -46.47 -4.08 -25.60
C LEU A 779 -47.68 -4.31 -24.67
N TRP A 780 -47.64 -3.83 -23.44
CA TRP A 780 -48.77 -3.90 -22.52
C TRP A 780 -49.96 -3.02 -23.00
N GLN A 781 -49.67 -1.79 -23.43
CA GLN A 781 -50.67 -0.90 -24.02
C GLN A 781 -51.28 -1.47 -25.33
N ARG A 782 -50.48 -2.09 -26.20
CA ARG A 782 -51.01 -2.79 -27.39
C ARG A 782 -51.89 -3.96 -27.04
N ARG A 783 -51.52 -4.77 -26.00
CA ARG A 783 -52.37 -5.87 -25.52
C ARG A 783 -53.69 -5.39 -24.89
N GLN A 784 -53.72 -4.24 -24.26
CA GLN A 784 -54.98 -3.66 -23.77
C GLN A 784 -55.89 -3.17 -24.92
N LYS A 785 -55.30 -2.56 -25.96
CA LYS A 785 -56.09 -2.13 -27.18
C LYS A 785 -56.62 -3.29 -28.01
N CYS A 786 -56.07 -4.48 -27.91
CA CYS A 786 -56.58 -5.69 -28.54
C CYS A 786 -57.63 -6.45 -27.72
N ARG A 787 -57.93 -6.00 -26.49
CA ARG A 787 -58.96 -6.59 -25.62
C ARG A 787 -60.27 -5.77 -25.53
N HIS A 788 -60.32 -4.66 -26.22
CA HIS A 788 -61.52 -3.90 -26.57
C HIS A 788 -61.75 -3.95 -28.11
#